data_52af64455ad6135574eb771c2ee1b8d2
#
_entry.id   52af64455ad6135574eb771c2ee1b8d2
#
_cell.length_a   1.000
_cell.length_b   1.000
_cell.length_c   1.000
_cell.angle_alpha   90.00
_cell.angle_beta   90.00
_cell.angle_gamma   90.00
#
_symmetry.space_group_name_H-M   'P 1'
#
loop_
_entity.id
_entity.type
_entity.pdbx_description
1 polymer ?
#
loop_
_entity_poly.entity_id
_entity_poly.type
_entity_poly.pdbx_seq_one_letter_code
_entity_poly.pdbx_strand_id
1 'polypeptide(L)'
;MIPLQQQPFDISRPLQFVSSFEQWCGTSDETMRLGFQSLLDCGVSGLVTTVSLEKYLNDAGAWEILRRGVQLAHKMGLRVWIYDEKGYPSGAAGGLVLEKYPKGEAEGLIQAFNDDGRPRYEVSKLFENTHATANFFERRHYINILDREAVATFINVTHDSYERALHPIGDYVEAFFTDEPSLISTYVPAGLDYPKTLPWHESLPRIFQSRKGYDITAHWESLFVDTGEIDRKMRCDFYEVISDLCAETYFAQLQDWCQAHKVMSSGHLLGEETLVWQTLFDGDPFTCYRKFDIPGIDMILSSPERIMQDKEPFFLVPKVASSAARLQGKRRVMCEISDFFGSMGGRHASLAQMKCTAGVLMSLGITDFTSFYSVSLNPNQPPDPALKSRRFSVQEYRQYTDYVSRVNTVLREGSYHRRTAVLHPIVSVWANFTSPTRSMYEPHPSDRVRFIDESFANLCRELIQHQVEYDIVDERSLAAARVEGKTLVIGEHSYEVVVIPPMDTIRVRTLETIHRFAQHGGSVFAYPLHPQFAAEGVEKDGDIKKMMAAIIAKGPEGGVNPQTTPIHYLVRSRVPPLCHLTPSSTHVLCTTISSKGKLSFFLVNGSSMEYSGSFLFRSSGVPVMLDPATGEEKHVGCKKVGDTSIQIDATIGPYASTFFLFH
;
A
#
# COMPACT_ATOMS: atom_id res chain seq x y z
N MET A 1 3.78 0.30 -21.99
CA MET A 1 3.07 1.44 -21.36
C MET A 1 2.71 2.44 -22.43
N ILE A 2 1.43 2.80 -22.57
CA ILE A 2 1.01 3.91 -23.42
C ILE A 2 1.51 5.19 -22.72
N PRO A 3 2.25 6.07 -23.40
CA PRO A 3 2.72 7.31 -22.79
C PRO A 3 1.54 8.12 -22.23
N LEU A 4 1.71 8.71 -21.05
CA LEU A 4 0.68 9.51 -20.35
C LEU A 4 0.03 10.58 -21.25
N GLN A 5 0.74 11.08 -22.27
CA GLN A 5 0.27 12.05 -23.26
C GLN A 5 -0.70 11.49 -24.33
N GLN A 6 -0.90 10.16 -24.37
CA GLN A 6 -1.77 9.49 -25.35
C GLN A 6 -2.99 8.82 -24.70
N GLN A 7 -3.22 9.00 -23.41
CA GLN A 7 -4.42 8.46 -22.75
C GLN A 7 -5.62 9.37 -23.05
N PRO A 8 -6.72 8.82 -23.60
CA PRO A 8 -7.89 9.62 -23.99
C PRO A 8 -8.69 10.17 -22.79
N PHE A 9 -8.34 9.77 -21.56
CA PHE A 9 -9.10 10.04 -20.35
C PHE A 9 -8.30 10.88 -19.36
N ASP A 10 -9.00 11.68 -18.55
CA ASP A 10 -8.40 12.48 -17.47
C ASP A 10 -8.09 11.61 -16.24
N ILE A 11 -6.87 11.07 -16.19
CA ILE A 11 -6.39 10.22 -15.09
C ILE A 11 -6.10 11.01 -13.80
N SER A 12 -6.21 12.33 -13.79
CA SER A 12 -6.06 13.13 -12.57
C SER A 12 -7.28 13.04 -11.65
N ARG A 13 -8.43 12.63 -12.20
CA ARG A 13 -9.71 12.53 -11.50
C ARG A 13 -9.94 11.13 -10.93
N PRO A 14 -10.67 11.00 -9.81
CA PRO A 14 -10.97 9.70 -9.22
C PRO A 14 -11.90 8.83 -10.08
N LEU A 15 -11.86 7.54 -9.81
CA LEU A 15 -12.88 6.57 -10.17
C LEU A 15 -13.93 6.50 -9.05
N GLN A 16 -15.14 6.09 -9.40
CA GLN A 16 -16.18 5.74 -8.44
C GLN A 16 -16.40 4.23 -8.43
N PHE A 17 -16.35 3.61 -7.26
CA PHE A 17 -16.79 2.23 -7.12
C PHE A 17 -18.31 2.18 -7.20
N VAL A 18 -18.82 1.36 -8.11
CA VAL A 18 -20.25 1.10 -8.28
C VAL A 18 -20.47 -0.40 -8.26
N SER A 19 -21.62 -0.83 -7.77
CA SER A 19 -22.04 -2.23 -7.91
C SER A 19 -22.26 -2.58 -9.38
N SER A 20 -22.84 -3.71 -9.71
CA SER A 20 -23.23 -3.99 -11.09
C SER A 20 -24.16 -2.90 -11.63
N PHE A 21 -24.15 -2.68 -12.94
CA PHE A 21 -25.02 -1.66 -13.56
C PHE A 21 -26.49 -1.92 -13.28
N GLU A 22 -26.94 -3.20 -13.27
CA GLU A 22 -28.30 -3.58 -12.93
C GLU A 22 -28.71 -3.04 -11.55
N GLN A 23 -27.86 -3.20 -10.55
CA GLN A 23 -28.15 -2.79 -9.18
C GLN A 23 -27.98 -1.28 -8.98
N TRP A 24 -27.00 -0.69 -9.65
CA TRP A 24 -26.64 0.70 -9.41
C TRP A 24 -27.53 1.70 -10.18
N CYS A 25 -27.78 1.46 -11.47
CA CYS A 25 -28.48 2.44 -12.32
C CYS A 25 -29.60 1.84 -13.19
N GLY A 26 -29.74 0.51 -13.21
CA GLY A 26 -30.80 -0.20 -13.96
C GLY A 26 -30.32 -0.80 -15.25
N THR A 27 -31.25 -1.39 -16.02
CA THR A 27 -30.94 -2.29 -17.14
C THR A 27 -31.09 -1.67 -18.54
N SER A 28 -31.72 -0.48 -18.65
CA SER A 28 -31.91 0.19 -19.93
C SER A 28 -30.75 1.12 -20.27
N ASP A 29 -30.48 1.32 -21.55
CA ASP A 29 -29.45 2.27 -22.01
C ASP A 29 -29.74 3.72 -21.56
N GLU A 30 -31.01 4.05 -21.39
CA GLU A 30 -31.42 5.37 -20.89
C GLU A 30 -31.05 5.53 -19.41
N THR A 31 -31.39 4.56 -18.56
CA THR A 31 -31.05 4.63 -17.12
C THR A 31 -29.55 4.59 -16.90
N MET A 32 -28.82 3.75 -17.64
CA MET A 32 -27.35 3.72 -17.60
C MET A 32 -26.75 5.07 -18.01
N ARG A 33 -27.25 5.70 -19.09
CA ARG A 33 -26.78 7.00 -19.52
C ARG A 33 -26.99 8.08 -18.46
N LEU A 34 -28.14 8.07 -17.80
CA LEU A 34 -28.41 9.00 -16.70
C LEU A 34 -27.47 8.77 -15.51
N GLY A 35 -27.19 7.51 -15.15
CA GLY A 35 -26.20 7.16 -14.14
C GLY A 35 -24.79 7.64 -14.49
N PHE A 36 -24.34 7.37 -15.72
CA PHE A 36 -23.01 7.81 -16.18
C PHE A 36 -22.90 9.34 -16.28
N GLN A 37 -23.96 10.01 -16.73
CA GLN A 37 -24.00 11.47 -16.73
C GLN A 37 -23.85 12.04 -15.31
N SER A 38 -24.49 11.43 -14.33
CA SER A 38 -24.36 11.83 -12.93
C SER A 38 -22.92 11.67 -12.40
N LEU A 39 -22.19 10.62 -12.81
CA LEU A 39 -20.76 10.48 -12.49
C LEU A 39 -19.93 11.59 -13.11
N LEU A 40 -20.17 11.92 -14.38
CA LEU A 40 -19.50 13.02 -15.07
C LEU A 40 -19.82 14.37 -14.41
N ASP A 41 -21.06 14.60 -13.99
CA ASP A 41 -21.47 15.80 -13.26
C ASP A 41 -20.78 15.91 -11.90
N CYS A 42 -20.53 14.78 -11.25
CA CYS A 42 -19.69 14.67 -10.04
C CYS A 42 -18.19 14.90 -10.31
N GLY A 43 -17.77 14.98 -11.57
CA GLY A 43 -16.36 15.14 -11.94
C GLY A 43 -15.53 13.86 -11.78
N VAL A 44 -16.15 12.71 -11.80
CA VAL A 44 -15.49 11.40 -11.81
C VAL A 44 -15.07 11.07 -13.25
N SER A 45 -13.89 10.47 -13.42
CA SER A 45 -13.38 10.13 -14.77
C SER A 45 -13.61 8.67 -15.16
N GLY A 46 -14.18 7.88 -14.28
CA GLY A 46 -14.45 6.47 -14.57
C GLY A 46 -15.09 5.76 -13.39
N LEU A 47 -15.21 4.46 -13.53
CA LEU A 47 -15.89 3.61 -12.56
C LEU A 47 -15.18 2.26 -12.39
N VAL A 48 -15.37 1.64 -11.22
CA VAL A 48 -15.05 0.23 -10.97
C VAL A 48 -16.36 -0.52 -10.82
N THR A 49 -16.55 -1.62 -11.53
CA THR A 49 -17.79 -2.40 -11.54
C THR A 49 -17.54 -3.88 -11.72
N THR A 50 -18.55 -4.69 -11.45
CA THR A 50 -18.57 -6.13 -11.70
C THR A 50 -19.82 -6.52 -12.49
N VAL A 51 -19.87 -7.75 -12.99
CA VAL A 51 -21.01 -8.22 -13.80
C VAL A 51 -22.31 -8.28 -12.99
N SER A 52 -22.26 -8.83 -11.77
CA SER A 52 -23.37 -8.90 -10.81
C SER A 52 -22.86 -9.36 -9.46
N LEU A 53 -23.37 -8.81 -8.36
CA LEU A 53 -23.06 -9.29 -7.03
C LEU A 53 -23.96 -10.46 -6.58
N GLU A 54 -25.17 -10.58 -7.13
CA GLU A 54 -26.08 -11.68 -6.79
C GLU A 54 -25.82 -12.94 -7.62
N LYS A 55 -25.99 -12.83 -8.94
CA LYS A 55 -25.91 -13.95 -9.88
C LYS A 55 -24.48 -14.18 -10.36
N TYR A 56 -23.62 -13.22 -10.12
CA TYR A 56 -22.22 -13.17 -10.49
C TYR A 56 -22.02 -13.59 -11.96
N LEU A 57 -21.14 -14.54 -12.24
CA LEU A 57 -20.77 -14.93 -13.61
C LEU A 57 -21.80 -15.86 -14.29
N ASN A 58 -22.85 -16.27 -13.62
CA ASN A 58 -23.75 -17.34 -14.08
C ASN A 58 -25.02 -16.83 -14.80
N ASP A 59 -25.17 -15.53 -15.04
CA ASP A 59 -26.36 -14.96 -15.66
C ASP A 59 -26.08 -14.29 -17.00
N ALA A 60 -26.61 -14.84 -18.06
CA ALA A 60 -26.43 -14.31 -19.41
C ALA A 60 -27.01 -12.89 -19.58
N GLY A 61 -28.09 -12.57 -18.87
CA GLY A 61 -28.68 -11.22 -18.88
C GLY A 61 -27.78 -10.19 -18.21
N ALA A 62 -27.14 -10.55 -17.08
CA ALA A 62 -26.17 -9.68 -16.40
C ALA A 62 -24.96 -9.40 -17.31
N TRP A 63 -24.45 -10.39 -18.03
CA TRP A 63 -23.38 -10.21 -19.02
C TRP A 63 -23.75 -9.25 -20.15
N GLU A 64 -24.97 -9.35 -20.68
CA GLU A 64 -25.46 -8.45 -21.73
C GLU A 64 -25.59 -7.01 -21.19
N ILE A 65 -26.08 -6.84 -19.96
CA ILE A 65 -26.17 -5.52 -19.33
C ILE A 65 -24.76 -4.94 -19.14
N LEU A 66 -23.82 -5.73 -18.62
CA LEU A 66 -22.42 -5.29 -18.46
C LEU A 66 -21.82 -4.85 -19.81
N ARG A 67 -21.96 -5.69 -20.87
CA ARG A 67 -21.41 -5.39 -22.19
C ARG A 67 -21.91 -4.06 -22.73
N ARG A 68 -23.23 -3.84 -22.71
CA ARG A 68 -23.85 -2.59 -23.16
C ARG A 68 -23.41 -1.40 -22.30
N GLY A 69 -23.38 -1.59 -20.99
CA GLY A 69 -22.99 -0.54 -20.04
C GLY A 69 -21.54 -0.12 -20.22
N VAL A 70 -20.60 -1.07 -20.35
CA VAL A 70 -19.18 -0.78 -20.60
C VAL A 70 -18.98 -0.04 -21.91
N GLN A 71 -19.63 -0.48 -22.99
CA GLN A 71 -19.56 0.21 -24.29
C GLN A 71 -20.15 1.63 -24.22
N LEU A 72 -21.24 1.82 -23.49
CA LEU A 72 -21.85 3.13 -23.30
C LEU A 72 -20.98 4.04 -22.43
N ALA A 73 -20.44 3.54 -21.31
CA ALA A 73 -19.50 4.27 -20.45
C ALA A 73 -18.28 4.76 -21.26
N HIS A 74 -17.69 3.87 -22.05
CA HIS A 74 -16.57 4.21 -22.93
C HIS A 74 -16.95 5.30 -23.96
N LYS A 75 -18.11 5.19 -24.62
CA LYS A 75 -18.61 6.22 -25.55
C LYS A 75 -18.83 7.58 -24.88
N MET A 76 -19.15 7.58 -23.59
CA MET A 76 -19.34 8.79 -22.80
C MET A 76 -18.03 9.36 -22.20
N GLY A 77 -16.89 8.71 -22.47
CA GLY A 77 -15.57 9.15 -22.00
C GLY A 77 -15.24 8.74 -20.59
N LEU A 78 -15.88 7.70 -20.06
CA LEU A 78 -15.57 7.14 -18.74
C LEU A 78 -14.58 5.98 -18.87
N ARG A 79 -13.57 5.95 -17.98
CA ARG A 79 -12.68 4.80 -17.79
C ARG A 79 -13.44 3.69 -17.08
N VAL A 80 -13.17 2.44 -17.42
CA VAL A 80 -13.78 1.29 -16.76
C VAL A 80 -12.70 0.39 -16.19
N TRP A 81 -12.83 0.07 -14.91
CA TRP A 81 -12.11 -0.99 -14.23
C TRP A 81 -13.07 -2.10 -13.86
N ILE A 82 -12.58 -3.33 -13.86
CA ILE A 82 -13.36 -4.50 -13.47
C ILE A 82 -12.93 -4.97 -12.09
N TYR A 83 -13.88 -5.06 -11.17
CA TYR A 83 -13.73 -5.75 -9.90
C TYR A 83 -13.84 -7.25 -10.16
N ASP A 84 -12.79 -8.00 -9.83
CA ASP A 84 -12.61 -9.38 -10.28
C ASP A 84 -13.32 -10.45 -9.43
N GLU A 85 -14.05 -10.04 -8.39
CA GLU A 85 -14.66 -10.95 -7.43
C GLU A 85 -16.16 -10.66 -7.20
N LYS A 86 -16.87 -11.61 -6.61
CA LYS A 86 -18.23 -11.42 -6.07
C LYS A 86 -18.21 -10.60 -4.77
N GLY A 87 -17.12 -10.67 -4.03
CA GLY A 87 -16.85 -9.96 -2.78
C GLY A 87 -15.57 -10.50 -2.15
N TYR A 88 -14.81 -9.62 -1.53
CA TYR A 88 -13.49 -9.92 -0.99
C TYR A 88 -13.46 -11.11 0.00
N PRO A 89 -12.29 -11.80 0.11
CA PRO A 89 -11.08 -11.57 -0.66
C PRO A 89 -11.16 -12.17 -2.08
N SER A 90 -10.49 -11.51 -3.04
CA SER A 90 -10.41 -11.99 -4.42
C SER A 90 -9.66 -13.31 -4.54
N GLY A 91 -10.11 -14.17 -5.46
CA GLY A 91 -9.53 -15.48 -5.74
C GLY A 91 -10.53 -16.62 -5.76
N ALA A 92 -11.65 -16.50 -5.05
CA ALA A 92 -12.66 -17.55 -4.97
C ALA A 92 -13.66 -17.55 -6.13
N ALA A 93 -13.81 -16.42 -6.84
CA ALA A 93 -14.86 -16.21 -7.84
C ALA A 93 -16.26 -16.59 -7.32
N GLY A 94 -16.60 -16.11 -6.12
CA GLY A 94 -17.86 -16.47 -5.46
C GLY A 94 -18.02 -17.96 -5.11
N GLY A 95 -16.92 -18.72 -5.06
CA GLY A 95 -16.88 -20.17 -4.82
C GLY A 95 -16.72 -21.01 -6.09
N LEU A 96 -16.89 -20.44 -7.27
CA LEU A 96 -16.85 -21.16 -8.56
C LEU A 96 -15.48 -21.81 -8.85
N VAL A 97 -14.39 -21.29 -8.29
CA VAL A 97 -13.06 -21.89 -8.46
C VAL A 97 -13.02 -23.27 -7.83
N LEU A 98 -13.46 -23.39 -6.58
CA LEU A 98 -13.43 -24.68 -5.87
C LEU A 98 -14.47 -25.67 -6.35
N GLU A 99 -15.57 -25.20 -6.98
CA GLU A 99 -16.49 -26.08 -7.70
C GLU A 99 -15.79 -26.77 -8.88
N LYS A 100 -14.91 -26.03 -9.60
CA LYS A 100 -14.16 -26.57 -10.76
C LYS A 100 -12.87 -27.30 -10.34
N TYR A 101 -12.21 -26.82 -9.30
CA TYR A 101 -10.93 -27.32 -8.83
C TYR A 101 -10.94 -27.50 -7.30
N PRO A 102 -11.63 -28.52 -6.75
CA PRO A 102 -11.78 -28.71 -5.30
C PRO A 102 -10.45 -28.91 -4.55
N LYS A 103 -9.39 -29.36 -5.23
CA LYS A 103 -8.07 -29.53 -4.63
C LYS A 103 -7.38 -28.19 -4.29
N GLY A 104 -7.80 -27.11 -4.94
CA GLY A 104 -7.24 -25.79 -4.75
C GLY A 104 -7.69 -25.08 -3.46
N GLU A 105 -8.37 -25.77 -2.54
CA GLU A 105 -8.77 -25.19 -1.27
C GLU A 105 -7.56 -24.89 -0.39
N ALA A 106 -7.57 -23.74 0.28
CA ALA A 106 -6.48 -23.30 1.13
C ALA A 106 -6.19 -24.24 2.30
N GLU A 107 -4.91 -24.47 2.52
CA GLU A 107 -4.37 -25.33 3.56
C GLU A 107 -3.37 -24.59 4.43
N GLY A 108 -3.21 -25.00 5.66
CA GLY A 108 -2.21 -24.51 6.57
C GLY A 108 -1.51 -25.60 7.35
N LEU A 109 -0.25 -25.36 7.66
CA LEU A 109 0.48 -26.10 8.65
C LEU A 109 0.05 -25.62 10.03
N ILE A 110 -0.54 -26.50 10.84
CA ILE A 110 -1.03 -26.18 12.18
C ILE A 110 -0.19 -26.87 13.27
N GLN A 111 -0.06 -26.19 14.41
CA GLN A 111 0.44 -26.81 15.64
C GLN A 111 -0.76 -27.33 16.44
N ALA A 112 -0.88 -28.63 16.51
CA ALA A 112 -1.86 -29.34 17.35
C ALA A 112 -1.16 -30.01 18.54
N PHE A 113 -1.92 -30.55 19.48
CA PHE A 113 -1.37 -31.25 20.65
C PHE A 113 -1.97 -32.65 20.76
N ASN A 114 -1.15 -33.60 21.10
CA ASN A 114 -1.57 -34.97 21.43
C ASN A 114 -2.24 -35.00 22.82
N ASP A 115 -2.88 -36.10 23.15
CA ASP A 115 -3.53 -36.29 24.46
C ASP A 115 -2.54 -36.20 25.64
N ASP A 116 -1.26 -36.45 25.43
CA ASP A 116 -0.18 -36.28 26.40
C ASP A 116 0.42 -34.87 26.45
N GLY A 117 -0.14 -33.93 25.71
CA GLY A 117 0.27 -32.53 25.68
C GLY A 117 1.50 -32.24 24.80
N ARG A 118 2.01 -33.22 24.06
CA ARG A 118 3.13 -32.98 23.13
C ARG A 118 2.64 -32.34 21.84
N PRO A 119 3.39 -31.36 21.30
CA PRO A 119 3.03 -30.74 20.02
C PRO A 119 3.15 -31.75 18.87
N ARG A 120 2.23 -31.69 17.94
CA ARG A 120 2.30 -32.31 16.62
C ARG A 120 2.03 -31.27 15.57
N TYR A 121 2.57 -31.49 14.39
CA TYR A 121 2.42 -30.57 13.26
C TYR A 121 1.72 -31.31 12.13
N GLU A 122 0.63 -30.74 11.63
CA GLU A 122 -0.18 -31.37 10.58
C GLU A 122 -0.72 -30.33 9.62
N VAL A 123 -0.99 -30.74 8.38
CA VAL A 123 -1.62 -29.89 7.37
C VAL A 123 -3.13 -30.06 7.49
N SER A 124 -3.85 -28.96 7.55
CA SER A 124 -5.30 -28.93 7.67
C SER A 124 -5.92 -27.86 6.75
N LYS A 125 -7.19 -28.06 6.39
CA LYS A 125 -7.98 -27.04 5.71
C LYS A 125 -8.17 -25.84 6.62
N LEU A 126 -8.10 -24.63 6.03
CA LEU A 126 -8.04 -23.39 6.82
C LEU A 126 -9.37 -22.66 6.96
N PHE A 127 -10.28 -22.80 6.00
CA PHE A 127 -11.33 -21.80 5.83
C PHE A 127 -12.72 -22.37 5.98
N GLU A 128 -13.15 -22.59 7.21
CA GLU A 128 -14.55 -22.90 7.47
C GLU A 128 -15.43 -21.64 7.62
N ASN A 129 -14.87 -20.50 8.05
CA ASN A 129 -15.61 -19.27 8.30
C ASN A 129 -14.74 -18.04 7.99
N THR A 130 -14.59 -17.69 6.71
CA THR A 130 -13.94 -16.44 6.32
C THR A 130 -14.91 -15.27 6.39
N HIS A 131 -14.42 -14.04 6.47
CA HIS A 131 -15.30 -12.89 6.47
C HIS A 131 -15.95 -12.64 5.10
N ALA A 132 -15.39 -13.13 4.01
CA ALA A 132 -16.07 -13.21 2.72
C ALA A 132 -17.42 -13.90 2.80
N THR A 133 -17.58 -14.86 3.71
CA THR A 133 -18.85 -15.46 4.06
C THR A 133 -19.80 -14.49 4.74
N ALA A 134 -19.31 -13.63 5.62
CA ALA A 134 -20.15 -12.69 6.35
C ALA A 134 -20.71 -11.58 5.44
N ASN A 135 -19.95 -11.13 4.44
CA ASN A 135 -20.36 -10.08 3.52
C ASN A 135 -21.57 -10.44 2.67
N PHE A 136 -21.70 -11.71 2.29
CA PHE A 136 -22.77 -12.19 1.41
C PHE A 136 -23.64 -13.23 2.08
N PHE A 137 -23.49 -13.44 3.40
CA PHE A 137 -24.21 -14.47 4.16
C PHE A 137 -24.05 -15.87 3.56
N GLU A 138 -22.94 -16.11 2.85
CA GLU A 138 -22.64 -17.37 2.20
C GLU A 138 -21.38 -17.98 2.82
N ARG A 139 -21.42 -19.25 3.19
CA ARG A 139 -20.19 -19.98 3.54
C ARG A 139 -19.41 -20.25 2.27
N ARG A 140 -18.22 -19.68 2.18
CA ARG A 140 -17.31 -19.92 1.08
C ARG A 140 -15.95 -20.36 1.61
N HIS A 141 -15.46 -21.44 1.07
CA HIS A 141 -14.05 -21.81 1.25
C HIS A 141 -13.21 -20.97 0.32
N TYR A 142 -12.00 -20.68 0.75
CA TYR A 142 -11.06 -19.86 -0.02
C TYR A 142 -10.04 -20.72 -0.73
N ILE A 143 -9.51 -20.22 -1.84
CA ILE A 143 -8.46 -20.91 -2.59
C ILE A 143 -7.11 -20.77 -1.90
N ASN A 144 -6.23 -21.71 -2.18
CA ASN A 144 -4.82 -21.62 -1.84
C ASN A 144 -4.11 -20.73 -2.87
N ILE A 145 -3.80 -19.48 -2.52
CA ILE A 145 -3.10 -18.56 -3.43
C ILE A 145 -1.65 -18.97 -3.71
N LEU A 146 -1.11 -19.96 -3.00
CA LEU A 146 0.17 -20.61 -3.31
C LEU A 146 0.03 -21.72 -4.36
N ASP A 147 -1.18 -22.10 -4.72
CA ASP A 147 -1.46 -23.09 -5.76
C ASP A 147 -1.65 -22.40 -7.12
N ARG A 148 -0.67 -22.62 -7.99
CA ARG A 148 -0.67 -22.04 -9.34
C ARG A 148 -1.90 -22.42 -10.16
N GLU A 149 -2.43 -23.65 -9.99
CA GLU A 149 -3.58 -24.15 -10.75
C GLU A 149 -4.90 -23.59 -10.22
N ALA A 150 -5.01 -23.38 -8.90
CA ALA A 150 -6.15 -22.71 -8.30
C ALA A 150 -6.27 -21.26 -8.84
N VAL A 151 -5.16 -20.53 -8.88
CA VAL A 151 -5.13 -19.16 -9.42
C VAL A 151 -5.37 -19.13 -10.93
N ALA A 152 -4.79 -20.07 -11.70
CA ALA A 152 -5.08 -20.19 -13.12
C ALA A 152 -6.58 -20.49 -13.36
N THR A 153 -7.20 -21.28 -12.49
CA THR A 153 -8.64 -21.54 -12.55
C THR A 153 -9.46 -20.29 -12.24
N PHE A 154 -9.01 -19.47 -11.26
CA PHE A 154 -9.62 -18.17 -10.97
C PHE A 154 -9.60 -17.25 -12.19
N ILE A 155 -8.44 -17.11 -12.84
CA ILE A 155 -8.30 -16.31 -14.06
C ILE A 155 -9.22 -16.83 -15.18
N ASN A 156 -9.27 -18.13 -15.37
CA ASN A 156 -10.13 -18.74 -16.40
C ASN A 156 -11.63 -18.52 -16.11
N VAL A 157 -12.03 -18.57 -14.84
CA VAL A 157 -13.43 -18.37 -14.43
C VAL A 157 -13.84 -16.91 -14.56
N THR A 158 -12.96 -15.97 -14.14
CA THR A 158 -13.24 -14.54 -14.09
C THR A 158 -12.74 -13.81 -15.34
N HIS A 159 -11.46 -13.57 -15.43
CA HIS A 159 -10.81 -12.73 -16.44
C HIS A 159 -11.12 -13.18 -17.88
N ASP A 160 -11.03 -14.48 -18.16
CA ASP A 160 -11.39 -15.00 -19.50
C ASP A 160 -12.88 -14.85 -19.80
N SER A 161 -13.76 -14.81 -18.79
CA SER A 161 -15.19 -14.56 -19.00
C SER A 161 -15.46 -13.12 -19.37
N TYR A 162 -14.75 -12.18 -18.74
CA TYR A 162 -14.81 -10.76 -19.13
C TYR A 162 -14.23 -10.53 -20.53
N GLU A 163 -13.10 -11.17 -20.87
CA GLU A 163 -12.56 -11.09 -22.23
C GLU A 163 -13.54 -11.61 -23.28
N ARG A 164 -14.19 -12.76 -23.04
CA ARG A 164 -15.22 -13.27 -23.96
C ARG A 164 -16.40 -12.32 -24.13
N ALA A 165 -16.80 -11.62 -23.08
CA ALA A 165 -17.94 -10.70 -23.11
C ALA A 165 -17.59 -9.34 -23.77
N LEU A 166 -16.35 -8.89 -23.64
CA LEU A 166 -15.89 -7.54 -23.99
C LEU A 166 -14.78 -7.55 -25.08
N HIS A 167 -14.64 -8.64 -25.81
CA HIS A 167 -13.54 -8.82 -26.79
C HIS A 167 -13.45 -7.72 -27.86
N PRO A 168 -12.25 -7.15 -28.11
CA PRO A 168 -11.05 -7.24 -27.28
C PRO A 168 -11.16 -6.32 -26.06
N ILE A 169 -10.98 -6.88 -24.86
CA ILE A 169 -11.25 -6.19 -23.59
C ILE A 169 -10.40 -4.91 -23.41
N GLY A 170 -9.16 -4.91 -23.91
CA GLY A 170 -8.28 -3.75 -23.84
C GLY A 170 -8.76 -2.52 -24.60
N ASP A 171 -9.81 -2.63 -25.43
CA ASP A 171 -10.44 -1.49 -26.08
C ASP A 171 -11.43 -0.76 -25.15
N TYR A 172 -11.87 -1.40 -24.07
CA TYR A 172 -12.94 -0.90 -23.21
C TYR A 172 -12.56 -0.78 -21.74
N VAL A 173 -11.68 -1.66 -21.26
CA VAL A 173 -11.29 -1.77 -19.85
C VAL A 173 -9.86 -1.32 -19.67
N GLU A 174 -9.62 -0.44 -18.69
CA GLU A 174 -8.28 0.05 -18.36
C GLU A 174 -7.54 -0.90 -17.42
N ALA A 175 -8.23 -1.44 -16.40
CA ALA A 175 -7.60 -2.31 -15.40
C ALA A 175 -8.57 -3.30 -14.77
N PHE A 176 -8.01 -4.37 -14.20
CA PHE A 176 -8.67 -5.23 -13.23
C PHE A 176 -8.27 -4.83 -11.82
N PHE A 177 -9.23 -4.92 -10.91
CA PHE A 177 -9.09 -4.62 -9.49
C PHE A 177 -9.27 -5.90 -8.69
N THR A 178 -8.20 -6.34 -8.02
CA THR A 178 -8.19 -7.48 -7.10
C THR A 178 -8.19 -6.98 -5.66
N ASP A 179 -8.96 -7.63 -4.78
CA ASP A 179 -9.35 -7.14 -3.47
C ASP A 179 -8.88 -8.11 -2.38
N GLU A 180 -7.92 -7.69 -1.56
CA GLU A 180 -7.41 -8.39 -0.37
C GLU A 180 -7.06 -9.90 -0.53
N PRO A 181 -6.49 -10.38 -1.65
CA PRO A 181 -6.03 -11.76 -1.69
C PRO A 181 -4.96 -11.98 -0.63
N SER A 182 -5.09 -13.03 0.19
CA SER A 182 -4.22 -13.21 1.34
C SER A 182 -3.81 -14.66 1.58
N LEU A 183 -2.64 -14.85 2.17
CA LEU A 183 -2.07 -16.16 2.53
C LEU A 183 -2.94 -16.91 3.55
N ILE A 184 -3.50 -16.17 4.50
CA ILE A 184 -4.38 -16.68 5.53
C ILE A 184 -5.57 -15.74 5.62
N SER A 185 -6.75 -16.23 5.39
CA SER A 185 -7.95 -15.45 5.65
C SER A 185 -8.27 -15.45 7.14
N THR A 186 -8.62 -14.32 7.71
CA THR A 186 -8.33 -14.08 9.11
C THR A 186 -9.36 -13.28 9.85
N TYR A 187 -10.50 -13.07 9.30
CA TYR A 187 -11.61 -12.50 10.03
C TYR A 187 -12.24 -13.54 11.00
N VAL A 188 -11.34 -14.30 11.62
CA VAL A 188 -11.69 -15.16 12.73
C VAL A 188 -11.98 -14.26 13.92
N PRO A 189 -13.18 -14.36 14.55
CA PRO A 189 -13.52 -13.54 15.69
C PRO A 189 -12.50 -13.67 16.81
N ALA A 190 -12.23 -12.54 17.49
CA ALA A 190 -11.40 -12.53 18.68
C ALA A 190 -11.96 -13.46 19.78
N GLY A 191 -11.07 -14.02 20.60
CA GLY A 191 -11.44 -14.90 21.73
C GLY A 191 -11.80 -16.33 21.35
N LEU A 192 -11.66 -16.72 20.08
CA LEU A 192 -11.75 -18.13 19.70
C LEU A 192 -10.37 -18.78 19.75
N ASP A 193 -10.32 -19.96 20.35
CA ASP A 193 -9.08 -20.74 20.44
C ASP A 193 -8.81 -21.44 19.10
N TYR A 194 -7.96 -20.83 18.28
CA TYR A 194 -7.49 -21.41 17.03
C TYR A 194 -6.04 -21.86 17.16
N PRO A 195 -5.69 -23.01 16.56
CA PRO A 195 -4.30 -23.45 16.55
C PRO A 195 -3.42 -22.45 15.80
N LYS A 196 -2.18 -22.30 16.24
CA LYS A 196 -1.17 -21.58 15.48
C LYS A 196 -1.09 -22.16 14.08
N THR A 197 -1.10 -21.32 13.06
CA THR A 197 -1.27 -21.71 11.67
C THR A 197 -0.33 -20.93 10.77
N LEU A 198 0.31 -21.62 9.84
CA LEU A 198 1.14 -21.07 8.78
C LEU A 198 0.55 -21.40 7.41
N PRO A 199 0.68 -20.53 6.40
CA PRO A 199 0.28 -20.87 5.05
C PRO A 199 1.06 -22.10 4.54
N TRP A 200 0.37 -22.98 3.83
CA TRP A 200 0.97 -24.23 3.35
C TRP A 200 0.38 -24.65 2.00
N HIS A 201 1.18 -25.36 1.23
CA HIS A 201 0.76 -26.06 0.02
C HIS A 201 1.60 -27.33 -0.15
N GLU A 202 1.03 -28.41 -0.70
CA GLU A 202 1.70 -29.71 -0.86
C GLU A 202 3.03 -29.63 -1.65
N SER A 203 3.16 -28.68 -2.56
CA SER A 203 4.40 -28.49 -3.33
C SER A 203 5.50 -27.75 -2.58
N LEU A 204 5.17 -27.13 -1.42
CA LEU A 204 6.10 -26.27 -0.68
C LEU A 204 7.39 -27.00 -0.25
N PRO A 205 7.38 -28.24 0.26
CA PRO A 205 8.63 -28.91 0.63
C PRO A 205 9.60 -29.05 -0.54
N ARG A 206 9.11 -29.43 -1.70
CA ARG A 206 9.93 -29.59 -2.93
C ARG A 206 10.47 -28.24 -3.41
N ILE A 207 9.65 -27.21 -3.43
CA ILE A 207 10.06 -25.87 -3.85
C ILE A 207 11.08 -25.28 -2.86
N PHE A 208 10.82 -25.41 -1.57
CA PHE A 208 11.71 -24.95 -0.52
C PHE A 208 13.08 -25.61 -0.63
N GLN A 209 13.12 -26.95 -0.73
CA GLN A 209 14.38 -27.67 -0.90
C GLN A 209 15.14 -27.25 -2.17
N SER A 210 14.43 -27.01 -3.27
CA SER A 210 15.05 -26.53 -4.51
C SER A 210 15.66 -25.12 -4.35
N ARG A 211 15.02 -24.25 -3.57
CA ARG A 211 15.47 -22.84 -3.39
C ARG A 211 16.48 -22.68 -2.27
N LYS A 212 16.35 -23.46 -1.20
CA LYS A 212 17.13 -23.31 0.04
C LYS A 212 18.14 -24.41 0.31
N GLY A 213 18.02 -25.54 -0.38
CA GLY A 213 18.99 -26.64 -0.33
C GLY A 213 18.81 -27.60 0.83
N TYR A 214 17.73 -27.50 1.64
CA TYR A 214 17.45 -28.41 2.74
C TYR A 214 15.95 -28.66 2.89
N ASP A 215 15.60 -29.72 3.64
CA ASP A 215 14.22 -30.16 3.82
C ASP A 215 13.53 -29.36 4.93
N ILE A 216 12.46 -28.63 4.58
CA ILE A 216 11.66 -27.86 5.50
C ILE A 216 10.98 -28.73 6.56
N THR A 217 10.58 -29.97 6.20
CA THR A 217 9.82 -30.86 7.10
C THR A 217 10.62 -31.31 8.30
N ALA A 218 11.95 -31.31 8.18
CA ALA A 218 12.86 -31.65 9.29
C ALA A 218 12.91 -30.56 10.38
N HIS A 219 12.34 -29.36 10.11
CA HIS A 219 12.45 -28.17 10.96
C HIS A 219 11.11 -27.47 11.22
N TRP A 220 9.98 -28.13 11.04
CA TRP A 220 8.66 -27.53 11.26
C TRP A 220 8.51 -26.89 12.65
N GLU A 221 9.06 -27.54 13.67
CA GLU A 221 9.00 -27.03 15.04
C GLU A 221 9.58 -25.62 15.19
N SER A 222 10.70 -25.35 14.49
CA SER A 222 11.37 -24.03 14.48
C SER A 222 10.48 -22.89 14.02
N LEU A 223 9.42 -23.17 13.24
CA LEU A 223 8.46 -22.16 12.78
C LEU A 223 7.48 -21.71 13.88
N PHE A 224 7.30 -22.53 14.93
CA PHE A 224 6.28 -22.29 15.98
C PHE A 224 6.89 -22.00 17.35
N VAL A 225 8.10 -22.50 17.62
CA VAL A 225 8.80 -22.33 18.90
C VAL A 225 10.30 -22.18 18.66
N ASP A 226 11.02 -21.71 19.68
CA ASP A 226 12.48 -21.65 19.63
C ASP A 226 13.05 -23.04 19.94
N THR A 227 13.84 -23.59 19.03
CA THR A 227 14.48 -24.91 19.11
C THR A 227 16.01 -24.83 19.11
N GLY A 228 16.60 -23.75 18.59
CA GLY A 228 18.04 -23.54 18.57
C GLY A 228 18.57 -22.69 17.41
N GLU A 229 19.81 -22.93 17.01
CA GLU A 229 20.54 -22.08 16.08
C GLU A 229 19.94 -21.99 14.66
N ILE A 230 19.22 -23.04 14.23
CA ILE A 230 18.62 -23.11 12.90
C ILE A 230 17.38 -22.19 12.75
N ASP A 231 16.70 -21.87 13.85
CA ASP A 231 15.38 -21.25 13.85
C ASP A 231 15.31 -19.98 13.03
N ARG A 232 16.27 -19.07 13.26
CA ARG A 232 16.33 -17.77 12.57
C ARG A 232 16.43 -17.96 11.05
N LYS A 233 17.37 -18.79 10.62
CA LYS A 233 17.54 -19.10 9.19
C LYS A 233 16.28 -19.75 8.62
N MET A 234 15.73 -20.74 9.33
CA MET A 234 14.54 -21.46 8.90
C MET A 234 13.34 -20.53 8.72
N ARG A 235 13.08 -19.64 9.67
CA ARG A 235 11.99 -18.66 9.59
C ARG A 235 12.19 -17.67 8.45
N CYS A 236 13.40 -17.10 8.31
CA CYS A 236 13.72 -16.20 7.21
C CYS A 236 13.56 -16.88 5.85
N ASP A 237 14.04 -18.10 5.70
CA ASP A 237 13.93 -18.88 4.46
C ASP A 237 12.48 -19.26 4.16
N PHE A 238 11.68 -19.60 5.18
CA PHE A 238 10.26 -19.92 5.04
C PHE A 238 9.48 -18.74 4.51
N TYR A 239 9.53 -17.58 5.20
CA TYR A 239 8.77 -16.42 4.79
C TYR A 239 9.25 -15.84 3.46
N GLU A 240 10.53 -15.94 3.13
CA GLU A 240 11.02 -15.59 1.80
C GLU A 240 10.40 -16.44 0.70
N VAL A 241 10.37 -17.76 0.90
CA VAL A 241 9.79 -18.70 -0.09
C VAL A 241 8.28 -18.49 -0.21
N ILE A 242 7.58 -18.28 0.91
CA ILE A 242 6.13 -18.01 0.91
C ILE A 242 5.82 -16.70 0.19
N SER A 243 6.55 -15.61 0.47
CA SER A 243 6.36 -14.31 -0.19
C SER A 243 6.60 -14.41 -1.70
N ASP A 244 7.66 -15.10 -2.09
CA ASP A 244 7.97 -15.31 -3.51
C ASP A 244 6.88 -16.13 -4.20
N LEU A 245 6.42 -17.21 -3.57
CA LEU A 245 5.34 -18.03 -4.12
C LEU A 245 4.04 -17.24 -4.25
N CYS A 246 3.65 -16.48 -3.22
CA CYS A 246 2.47 -15.62 -3.27
C CYS A 246 2.55 -14.67 -4.47
N ALA A 247 3.68 -13.97 -4.62
CA ALA A 247 3.87 -13.05 -5.73
C ALA A 247 3.89 -13.76 -7.10
N GLU A 248 4.51 -14.93 -7.21
CA GLU A 248 4.65 -15.68 -8.47
C GLU A 248 3.36 -16.40 -8.87
N THR A 249 2.63 -16.94 -7.89
CA THR A 249 1.44 -17.76 -8.18
C THR A 249 0.18 -16.94 -8.33
N TYR A 250 0.01 -15.88 -7.53
CA TYR A 250 -1.19 -15.05 -7.61
C TYR A 250 -0.93 -13.80 -8.46
N PHE A 251 -0.15 -12.87 -7.98
CA PHE A 251 -0.04 -11.54 -8.57
C PHE A 251 0.63 -11.54 -9.96
N ALA A 252 1.66 -12.38 -10.16
CA ALA A 252 2.31 -12.44 -11.48
C ALA A 252 1.40 -13.06 -12.54
N GLN A 253 0.61 -14.10 -12.23
CA GLN A 253 -0.32 -14.67 -13.20
C GLN A 253 -1.39 -13.67 -13.63
N LEU A 254 -1.93 -12.88 -12.66
CA LEU A 254 -2.88 -11.80 -12.96
C LEU A 254 -2.24 -10.72 -13.85
N GLN A 255 -1.04 -10.27 -13.49
CA GLN A 255 -0.30 -9.28 -14.27
C GLN A 255 -0.01 -9.77 -15.69
N ASP A 256 0.47 -11.01 -15.84
CA ASP A 256 0.78 -11.61 -17.14
C ASP A 256 -0.47 -11.68 -18.04
N TRP A 257 -1.61 -12.10 -17.46
CA TRP A 257 -2.88 -12.12 -18.18
C TRP A 257 -3.31 -10.71 -18.58
N CYS A 258 -3.27 -9.76 -17.68
CA CYS A 258 -3.64 -8.37 -17.94
C CYS A 258 -2.78 -7.77 -19.06
N GLN A 259 -1.47 -7.96 -19.02
CA GLN A 259 -0.54 -7.45 -20.03
C GLN A 259 -0.79 -8.10 -21.41
N ALA A 260 -1.09 -9.41 -21.44
CA ALA A 260 -1.42 -10.10 -22.67
C ALA A 260 -2.69 -9.55 -23.34
N HIS A 261 -3.64 -9.05 -22.55
CA HIS A 261 -4.91 -8.49 -23.02
C HIS A 261 -4.92 -6.94 -23.07
N LYS A 262 -3.75 -6.29 -22.89
CA LYS A 262 -3.57 -4.83 -22.95
C LYS A 262 -4.39 -4.06 -21.91
N VAL A 263 -4.64 -4.67 -20.78
CA VAL A 263 -5.21 -4.05 -19.57
C VAL A 263 -4.16 -4.03 -18.46
N MET A 264 -4.38 -3.25 -17.41
CA MET A 264 -3.47 -3.18 -16.26
C MET A 264 -3.99 -4.02 -15.09
N SER A 265 -3.08 -4.56 -14.29
CA SER A 265 -3.41 -5.16 -13.00
C SER A 265 -3.35 -4.10 -11.90
N SER A 266 -4.37 -4.06 -11.04
CA SER A 266 -4.46 -3.18 -9.87
C SER A 266 -5.21 -3.88 -8.74
N GLY A 267 -5.38 -3.19 -7.63
CA GLY A 267 -5.99 -3.70 -6.40
C GLY A 267 -5.10 -3.41 -5.21
N HIS A 268 -5.37 -4.06 -4.10
CA HIS A 268 -4.60 -3.87 -2.85
C HIS A 268 -4.40 -5.18 -2.10
N LEU A 269 -3.54 -5.13 -1.10
CA LEU A 269 -3.21 -6.23 -0.22
C LEU A 269 -4.11 -6.18 1.04
N LEU A 270 -3.90 -7.10 1.97
CA LEU A 270 -4.56 -7.11 3.28
C LEU A 270 -3.53 -6.86 4.38
N GLY A 271 -3.83 -5.93 5.30
CA GLY A 271 -3.03 -5.76 6.52
C GLY A 271 -1.68 -5.10 6.32
N GLU A 272 -1.62 -4.07 5.48
CA GLU A 272 -0.37 -3.36 5.17
C GLU A 272 0.11 -2.45 6.30
N GLU A 273 -0.68 -2.23 7.37
CA GLU A 273 -0.40 -1.25 8.43
C GLU A 273 0.79 -1.62 9.30
N THR A 274 0.97 -2.91 9.60
CA THR A 274 2.02 -3.37 10.50
C THR A 274 2.89 -4.46 9.89
N LEU A 275 4.16 -4.55 10.31
CA LEU A 275 5.05 -5.62 9.84
C LEU A 275 4.54 -7.02 10.23
N VAL A 276 3.82 -7.10 11.34
CA VAL A 276 3.18 -8.36 11.79
C VAL A 276 2.10 -8.80 10.81
N TRP A 277 1.20 -7.90 10.44
CA TRP A 277 0.13 -8.22 9.48
C TRP A 277 0.68 -8.48 8.08
N GLN A 278 1.63 -7.67 7.62
CA GLN A 278 2.33 -7.92 6.36
C GLN A 278 2.92 -9.33 6.32
N THR A 279 3.57 -9.77 7.41
CA THR A 279 4.13 -11.12 7.52
C THR A 279 3.05 -12.20 7.43
N LEU A 280 1.90 -11.99 8.08
CA LEU A 280 0.81 -12.97 8.12
C LEU A 280 0.07 -13.10 6.79
N PHE A 281 -0.19 -11.98 6.11
CA PHE A 281 -1.12 -11.95 4.97
C PHE A 281 -0.44 -11.99 3.61
N ASP A 282 0.74 -11.38 3.50
CA ASP A 282 1.45 -11.19 2.24
C ASP A 282 2.87 -11.78 2.27
N GLY A 283 3.40 -12.00 3.46
CA GLY A 283 4.81 -12.30 3.69
C GLY A 283 5.68 -11.07 3.55
N ASP A 284 5.76 -10.47 2.36
CA ASP A 284 6.44 -9.21 2.06
C ASP A 284 5.67 -8.40 1.02
N PRO A 285 5.05 -7.29 1.40
CA PRO A 285 4.27 -6.47 0.46
C PRO A 285 5.10 -5.92 -0.70
N PHE A 286 6.39 -5.62 -0.51
CA PHE A 286 7.25 -5.16 -1.61
C PHE A 286 7.36 -6.21 -2.71
N THR A 287 7.43 -7.49 -2.35
CA THR A 287 7.49 -8.60 -3.31
C THR A 287 6.20 -8.71 -4.11
N CYS A 288 5.03 -8.57 -3.46
CA CYS A 288 3.73 -8.57 -4.11
C CYS A 288 3.53 -7.32 -4.99
N TYR A 289 3.82 -6.13 -4.49
CA TYR A 289 3.66 -4.88 -5.25
C TYR A 289 4.50 -4.80 -6.53
N ARG A 290 5.62 -5.54 -6.60
CA ARG A 290 6.37 -5.66 -7.86
C ARG A 290 5.55 -6.25 -8.98
N LYS A 291 4.52 -7.03 -8.67
CA LYS A 291 3.68 -7.76 -9.61
C LYS A 291 2.36 -7.07 -9.95
N PHE A 292 2.13 -5.85 -9.50
CA PHE A 292 1.05 -4.99 -9.97
C PHE A 292 1.55 -4.01 -11.03
N ASP A 293 0.72 -3.67 -12.01
CA ASP A 293 1.00 -2.52 -12.89
C ASP A 293 0.70 -1.21 -12.16
N ILE A 294 -0.37 -1.18 -11.36
CA ILE A 294 -0.76 -0.09 -10.48
C ILE A 294 -0.91 -0.65 -9.07
N PRO A 295 0.15 -0.66 -8.24
CA PRO A 295 0.02 -1.03 -6.83
C PRO A 295 -1.04 -0.18 -6.12
N GLY A 296 -1.78 -0.77 -5.20
CA GLY A 296 -2.82 -0.05 -4.49
C GLY A 296 -2.91 -0.40 -3.01
N ILE A 297 -3.74 0.36 -2.32
CA ILE A 297 -4.04 0.24 -0.90
C ILE A 297 -5.53 0.39 -0.65
N ASP A 298 -6.01 -0.11 0.50
CA ASP A 298 -7.30 0.27 1.06
C ASP A 298 -7.13 1.30 2.18
N MET A 299 -8.00 2.33 2.18
CA MET A 299 -8.08 3.35 3.23
C MET A 299 -9.54 3.55 3.63
N ILE A 300 -9.99 2.74 4.56
CA ILE A 300 -11.39 2.67 5.01
C ILE A 300 -11.80 3.79 5.97
N LEU A 301 -10.97 4.81 6.12
CA LEU A 301 -11.25 5.97 6.96
C LEU A 301 -10.89 7.29 6.27
N SER A 302 -11.72 8.31 6.51
CA SER A 302 -11.52 9.68 6.02
C SER A 302 -11.29 10.64 7.18
N SER A 303 -10.25 10.39 7.96
CA SER A 303 -9.81 11.21 9.10
C SER A 303 -8.31 11.47 9.01
N PRO A 304 -7.91 12.69 8.59
CA PRO A 304 -6.50 13.04 8.48
C PRO A 304 -5.74 12.88 9.79
N GLU A 305 -6.38 13.19 10.92
CA GLU A 305 -5.76 13.07 12.24
C GLU A 305 -5.46 11.62 12.58
N ARG A 306 -6.39 10.69 12.31
CA ARG A 306 -6.18 9.28 12.58
C ARG A 306 -5.07 8.72 11.69
N ILE A 307 -5.06 9.05 10.40
CA ILE A 307 -4.00 8.61 9.50
C ILE A 307 -2.63 9.01 10.05
N MET A 308 -2.49 10.23 10.56
CA MET A 308 -1.20 10.77 10.96
C MET A 308 -0.80 10.46 12.41
N GLN A 309 -1.76 10.22 13.31
CA GLN A 309 -1.51 10.25 14.76
C GLN A 309 -2.06 9.04 15.50
N ASP A 310 -2.89 8.20 14.90
CA ASP A 310 -3.45 7.04 15.56
C ASP A 310 -2.31 6.09 16.03
N LYS A 311 -2.62 5.28 17.02
CA LYS A 311 -1.75 4.21 17.46
C LYS A 311 -1.49 3.21 16.33
N GLU A 312 -2.53 2.89 15.56
CA GLU A 312 -2.39 2.14 14.30
C GLU A 312 -1.74 3.03 13.24
N PRO A 313 -0.66 2.58 12.62
CA PRO A 313 0.14 3.42 11.73
C PRO A 313 -0.41 3.49 10.29
N PHE A 314 -1.65 3.91 10.10
CA PHE A 314 -2.31 4.03 8.79
C PHE A 314 -1.49 4.81 7.73
N PHE A 315 -0.64 5.73 8.17
CA PHE A 315 0.26 6.45 7.25
C PHE A 315 1.33 5.56 6.60
N LEU A 316 1.65 4.40 7.20
CA LEU A 316 2.62 3.46 6.60
C LEU A 316 2.08 2.81 5.34
N VAL A 317 0.79 2.52 5.28
CA VAL A 317 0.13 1.86 4.15
C VAL A 317 0.45 2.58 2.82
N PRO A 318 0.10 3.88 2.63
CA PRO A 318 0.46 4.60 1.41
C PRO A 318 1.98 4.77 1.23
N LYS A 319 2.75 4.81 2.33
CA LYS A 319 4.22 4.93 2.23
C LYS A 319 4.88 3.66 1.71
N VAL A 320 4.45 2.50 2.15
CA VAL A 320 4.95 1.20 1.68
C VAL A 320 4.62 1.04 0.20
N ALA A 321 3.35 1.18 -0.19
CA ALA A 321 2.91 1.02 -1.57
C ALA A 321 3.58 2.03 -2.53
N SER A 322 3.62 3.32 -2.14
CA SER A 322 4.26 4.35 -2.99
C SER A 322 5.77 4.18 -3.10
N SER A 323 6.43 3.72 -2.05
CA SER A 323 7.86 3.42 -2.09
C SER A 323 8.12 2.22 -3.00
N ALA A 324 7.36 1.13 -2.85
CA ALA A 324 7.47 -0.06 -3.71
C ALA A 324 7.25 0.27 -5.19
N ALA A 325 6.22 1.07 -5.51
CA ALA A 325 5.95 1.55 -6.86
C ALA A 325 7.14 2.36 -7.43
N ARG A 326 7.61 3.33 -6.65
CA ARG A 326 8.70 4.23 -7.05
C ARG A 326 10.00 3.48 -7.32
N LEU A 327 10.38 2.54 -6.46
CA LEU A 327 11.58 1.70 -6.64
C LEU A 327 11.52 0.84 -7.92
N GLN A 328 10.34 0.59 -8.46
CA GLN A 328 10.09 -0.11 -9.72
C GLN A 328 9.87 0.82 -10.92
N GLY A 329 10.03 2.13 -10.75
CA GLY A 329 9.77 3.12 -11.82
C GLY A 329 8.29 3.28 -12.17
N LYS A 330 7.37 2.79 -11.34
CA LYS A 330 5.93 2.95 -11.53
C LYS A 330 5.50 4.32 -11.03
N ARG A 331 4.59 4.97 -11.75
CA ARG A 331 4.13 6.33 -11.46
C ARG A 331 2.71 6.39 -10.90
N ARG A 332 1.99 5.27 -10.92
CA ARG A 332 0.62 5.18 -10.43
C ARG A 332 0.56 4.32 -9.18
N VAL A 333 -0.15 4.82 -8.17
CA VAL A 333 -0.46 4.11 -6.93
C VAL A 333 -1.92 4.40 -6.61
N MET A 334 -2.72 3.38 -6.54
CA MET A 334 -4.16 3.45 -6.31
C MET A 334 -4.46 3.47 -4.80
N CYS A 335 -5.53 4.13 -4.42
CA CYS A 335 -6.14 4.01 -3.11
C CYS A 335 -7.64 3.77 -3.27
N GLU A 336 -8.12 2.64 -2.77
CA GLU A 336 -9.53 2.54 -2.42
C GLU A 336 -9.78 3.42 -1.20
N ILE A 337 -10.72 4.38 -1.30
CA ILE A 337 -10.98 5.32 -0.22
C ILE A 337 -12.45 5.32 0.15
N SER A 338 -12.71 5.23 1.45
CA SER A 338 -14.06 5.21 1.99
C SER A 338 -14.18 5.94 3.32
N ASP A 339 -15.40 6.00 3.86
CA ASP A 339 -15.69 6.46 5.22
C ASP A 339 -16.38 5.34 6.02
N PHE A 340 -15.86 4.12 5.88
CA PHE A 340 -16.45 2.93 6.48
C PHE A 340 -16.49 3.02 8.02
N PHE A 341 -15.41 3.50 8.66
CA PHE A 341 -15.41 3.71 10.10
C PHE A 341 -16.44 4.72 10.59
N GLY A 342 -16.75 5.75 9.79
CA GLY A 342 -17.86 6.65 10.07
C GLY A 342 -19.21 5.94 10.10
N SER A 343 -19.42 4.96 9.21
CA SER A 343 -20.66 4.18 9.12
C SER A 343 -20.85 3.15 10.25
N MET A 344 -19.78 2.71 10.88
CA MET A 344 -19.80 1.77 12.02
C MET A 344 -20.12 2.41 13.37
N GLY A 345 -20.78 3.57 13.38
CA GLY A 345 -21.19 4.29 14.58
C GLY A 345 -20.21 5.41 14.98
N GLY A 346 -19.25 5.70 14.12
CA GLY A 346 -18.40 6.89 14.22
C GLY A 346 -19.08 8.15 13.67
N ARG A 347 -18.33 9.26 13.67
CA ARG A 347 -18.79 10.49 13.02
C ARG A 347 -18.33 10.46 11.56
N HIS A 348 -19.29 10.63 10.64
CA HIS A 348 -18.96 10.75 9.22
C HIS A 348 -18.04 11.94 8.91
N ALA A 349 -17.12 11.73 7.97
CA ALA A 349 -16.22 12.77 7.51
C ALA A 349 -16.97 13.94 6.87
N SER A 350 -16.53 15.16 7.17
CA SER A 350 -16.95 16.35 6.45
C SER A 350 -16.27 16.42 5.07
N LEU A 351 -16.79 17.26 4.17
CA LEU A 351 -16.14 17.50 2.88
C LEU A 351 -14.70 18.02 3.03
N ALA A 352 -14.44 18.83 4.06
CA ALA A 352 -13.09 19.32 4.36
C ALA A 352 -12.16 18.19 4.76
N GLN A 353 -12.62 17.28 5.61
CA GLN A 353 -11.84 16.08 5.99
C GLN A 353 -11.61 15.15 4.81
N MET A 354 -12.61 14.90 3.95
CA MET A 354 -12.42 14.12 2.71
C MET A 354 -11.31 14.69 1.82
N LYS A 355 -11.38 15.99 1.53
CA LYS A 355 -10.35 16.67 0.73
C LYS A 355 -8.99 16.60 1.39
N CYS A 356 -8.93 16.85 2.69
CA CYS A 356 -7.68 16.78 3.45
C CYS A 356 -7.12 15.36 3.49
N THR A 357 -7.95 14.34 3.68
CA THR A 357 -7.53 12.92 3.63
C THR A 357 -6.89 12.61 2.28
N ALA A 358 -7.55 12.98 1.17
CA ALA A 358 -6.95 12.80 -0.15
C ALA A 358 -5.63 13.57 -0.30
N GLY A 359 -5.55 14.81 0.22
CA GLY A 359 -4.31 15.60 0.23
C GLY A 359 -3.18 14.94 1.01
N VAL A 360 -3.46 14.39 2.20
CA VAL A 360 -2.51 13.61 3.00
C VAL A 360 -2.03 12.37 2.23
N LEU A 361 -2.94 11.60 1.65
CA LEU A 361 -2.61 10.41 0.87
C LEU A 361 -1.76 10.75 -0.36
N MET A 362 -2.10 11.82 -1.09
CA MET A 362 -1.30 12.31 -2.22
C MET A 362 0.09 12.79 -1.78
N SER A 363 0.21 13.43 -0.62
CA SER A 363 1.52 13.77 -0.04
C SER A 363 2.37 12.54 0.26
N LEU A 364 1.74 11.42 0.60
CA LEU A 364 2.39 10.14 0.86
C LEU A 364 2.64 9.33 -0.43
N GLY A 365 2.17 9.81 -1.60
CA GLY A 365 2.48 9.28 -2.91
C GLY A 365 1.36 8.56 -3.64
N ILE A 366 0.12 8.63 -3.14
CA ILE A 366 -1.07 8.13 -3.86
C ILE A 366 -1.36 9.04 -5.05
N THR A 367 -1.74 8.44 -6.18
CA THR A 367 -2.01 9.15 -7.43
C THR A 367 -3.37 8.85 -8.03
N ASP A 368 -3.95 7.73 -7.71
CA ASP A 368 -5.25 7.28 -8.23
C ASP A 368 -6.18 6.97 -7.07
N PHE A 369 -7.44 7.38 -7.19
CA PHE A 369 -8.45 7.09 -6.17
C PHE A 369 -9.58 6.27 -6.78
N THR A 370 -9.91 5.17 -6.14
CA THR A 370 -11.14 4.41 -6.32
C THR A 370 -12.03 4.74 -5.13
N SER A 371 -12.99 5.63 -5.35
CA SER A 371 -13.79 6.17 -4.25
C SER A 371 -15.01 5.31 -3.98
N PHE A 372 -15.18 4.93 -2.72
CA PHE A 372 -16.32 4.16 -2.22
C PHE A 372 -17.25 5.03 -1.36
N TYR A 373 -17.40 6.30 -1.71
CA TYR A 373 -18.33 7.21 -1.03
C TYR A 373 -19.71 7.16 -1.65
N SER A 374 -20.75 7.21 -0.82
CA SER A 374 -22.12 7.35 -1.30
C SER A 374 -22.39 8.74 -1.84
N VAL A 375 -22.78 8.81 -3.10
CA VAL A 375 -23.27 10.03 -3.75
C VAL A 375 -24.77 9.91 -4.00
N SER A 376 -25.54 10.94 -3.66
CA SER A 376 -26.98 11.00 -3.94
C SER A 376 -27.19 11.37 -5.40
N LEU A 377 -27.14 10.38 -6.29
CA LEU A 377 -27.39 10.56 -7.72
C LEU A 377 -28.88 10.77 -8.03
N ASN A 378 -29.73 10.19 -7.20
CA ASN A 378 -31.17 10.37 -7.25
C ASN A 378 -31.72 10.53 -5.83
N PRO A 379 -32.32 11.68 -5.46
CA PRO A 379 -32.85 11.91 -4.11
C PRO A 379 -33.98 10.94 -3.74
N ASN A 380 -34.60 10.27 -4.70
CA ASN A 380 -35.66 9.30 -4.51
C ASN A 380 -35.18 7.83 -4.47
N GLN A 381 -33.89 7.58 -4.72
CA GLN A 381 -33.34 6.24 -4.64
C GLN A 381 -32.98 5.91 -3.18
N PRO A 382 -33.43 4.76 -2.64
CA PRO A 382 -33.01 4.35 -1.31
C PRO A 382 -31.50 4.22 -1.23
N PRO A 383 -30.87 4.45 -0.06
CA PRO A 383 -29.45 4.19 0.12
C PRO A 383 -29.11 2.76 -0.27
N ASP A 384 -27.99 2.57 -0.95
CA ASP A 384 -27.42 1.25 -1.05
C ASP A 384 -27.19 0.73 0.38
N PRO A 385 -27.82 -0.37 0.79
CA PRO A 385 -27.67 -0.89 2.15
C PRO A 385 -26.21 -1.29 2.48
N ALA A 386 -25.39 -1.59 1.47
CA ALA A 386 -23.98 -1.88 1.62
C ALA A 386 -23.16 -0.61 1.90
N LEU A 387 -23.62 0.55 1.43
CA LEU A 387 -22.96 1.84 1.60
C LEU A 387 -23.63 2.64 2.72
N LYS A 388 -23.39 2.29 3.97
CA LYS A 388 -23.91 3.00 5.16
C LYS A 388 -23.28 4.39 5.38
N SER A 389 -22.55 4.92 4.40
CA SER A 389 -21.85 6.19 4.49
C SER A 389 -22.77 7.41 4.37
N ARG A 390 -22.28 8.60 4.79
CA ARG A 390 -22.93 9.88 4.52
C ARG A 390 -23.14 10.02 3.01
N ARG A 391 -24.34 10.46 2.60
CA ARG A 391 -24.60 10.82 1.22
C ARG A 391 -24.12 12.25 0.94
N PHE A 392 -23.27 12.38 -0.06
CA PHE A 392 -22.85 13.69 -0.58
C PHE A 392 -23.77 14.09 -1.72
N SER A 393 -24.08 15.38 -1.83
CA SER A 393 -24.70 15.93 -3.03
C SER A 393 -23.69 15.90 -4.20
N VAL A 394 -24.21 15.93 -5.43
CA VAL A 394 -23.40 16.04 -6.65
C VAL A 394 -22.41 17.22 -6.57
N GLN A 395 -22.87 18.36 -6.05
CA GLN A 395 -22.03 19.55 -5.92
C GLN A 395 -20.92 19.39 -4.87
N GLU A 396 -21.20 18.81 -3.71
CA GLU A 396 -20.17 18.53 -2.69
C GLU A 396 -19.14 17.56 -3.25
N TYR A 397 -19.61 16.49 -3.90
CA TYR A 397 -18.72 15.49 -4.47
C TYR A 397 -17.87 16.08 -5.61
N ARG A 398 -18.44 16.96 -6.43
CA ARG A 398 -17.69 17.70 -7.46
C ARG A 398 -16.56 18.53 -6.87
N GLN A 399 -16.75 19.17 -5.71
CA GLN A 399 -15.69 19.91 -5.03
C GLN A 399 -14.55 19.00 -4.57
N TYR A 400 -14.86 17.77 -4.14
CA TYR A 400 -13.85 16.77 -3.81
C TYR A 400 -13.08 16.32 -5.05
N THR A 401 -13.76 15.94 -6.13
CA THR A 401 -13.10 15.44 -7.33
C THR A 401 -12.28 16.50 -8.05
N ASP A 402 -12.74 17.75 -8.06
CA ASP A 402 -11.98 18.89 -8.60
C ASP A 402 -10.74 19.20 -7.77
N TYR A 403 -10.83 19.10 -6.44
CA TYR A 403 -9.67 19.21 -5.56
C TYR A 403 -8.63 18.10 -5.87
N VAL A 404 -9.05 16.84 -5.91
CA VAL A 404 -8.17 15.71 -6.25
C VAL A 404 -7.49 15.93 -7.60
N SER A 405 -8.27 16.34 -8.61
CA SER A 405 -7.75 16.59 -9.95
C SER A 405 -6.68 17.69 -9.96
N ARG A 406 -6.92 18.83 -9.30
CA ARG A 406 -5.95 19.94 -9.26
C ARG A 406 -4.66 19.55 -8.56
N VAL A 407 -4.75 18.87 -7.42
CA VAL A 407 -3.55 18.37 -6.71
C VAL A 407 -2.79 17.38 -7.57
N ASN A 408 -3.47 16.39 -8.15
CA ASN A 408 -2.87 15.38 -9.00
C ASN A 408 -2.18 15.98 -10.23
N THR A 409 -2.80 16.97 -10.88
CA THR A 409 -2.21 17.64 -12.05
C THR A 409 -0.84 18.20 -11.72
N VAL A 410 -0.69 18.88 -10.57
CA VAL A 410 0.61 19.43 -10.16
C VAL A 410 1.60 18.35 -9.76
N LEU A 411 1.17 17.36 -8.92
CA LEU A 411 2.08 16.34 -8.41
C LEU A 411 2.60 15.38 -9.51
N ARG A 412 1.77 15.06 -10.51
CA ARG A 412 2.15 14.15 -11.62
C ARG A 412 3.13 14.76 -12.63
N GLU A 413 3.22 16.09 -12.70
CA GLU A 413 4.16 16.79 -13.59
C GLU A 413 5.61 16.69 -13.13
N GLY A 414 5.85 16.37 -11.86
CA GLY A 414 7.17 16.39 -11.25
C GLY A 414 7.65 15.05 -10.70
N SER A 415 8.87 15.08 -10.20
CA SER A 415 9.48 13.97 -9.46
C SER A 415 9.61 14.34 -7.99
N TYR A 416 9.23 13.43 -7.09
CA TYR A 416 9.38 13.61 -5.63
C TYR A 416 10.83 13.74 -5.24
N HIS A 417 11.15 14.72 -4.38
CA HIS A 417 12.50 14.97 -3.89
C HIS A 417 12.77 14.21 -2.59
N ARG A 418 12.99 12.90 -2.69
CA ARG A 418 13.24 12.01 -1.55
C ARG A 418 14.68 11.52 -1.59
N ARG A 419 15.50 11.98 -0.65
CA ARG A 419 16.93 11.70 -0.56
C ARG A 419 17.31 10.79 0.62
N THR A 420 16.35 10.33 1.37
CA THR A 420 16.50 9.43 2.53
C THR A 420 15.87 8.09 2.24
N ALA A 421 16.58 7.01 2.45
CA ALA A 421 16.09 5.64 2.43
C ALA A 421 15.95 5.12 3.86
N VAL A 422 14.78 4.59 4.20
CA VAL A 422 14.54 3.89 5.46
C VAL A 422 14.42 2.40 5.15
N LEU A 423 15.27 1.58 5.74
CA LEU A 423 15.25 0.13 5.53
C LEU A 423 13.96 -0.47 6.08
N HIS A 424 13.29 -1.33 5.29
CA HIS A 424 12.13 -2.11 5.72
C HIS A 424 12.59 -3.33 6.53
N PRO A 425 12.28 -3.42 7.84
CA PRO A 425 12.91 -4.43 8.71
C PRO A 425 12.15 -5.76 8.75
N ILE A 426 11.43 -6.13 7.68
CA ILE A 426 10.57 -7.31 7.66
C ILE A 426 11.33 -8.62 7.93
N VAL A 427 12.57 -8.73 7.44
CA VAL A 427 13.43 -9.91 7.66
C VAL A 427 13.73 -10.11 9.15
N SER A 428 13.89 -9.00 9.89
CA SER A 428 14.08 -9.09 11.34
C SER A 428 12.80 -9.50 12.08
N VAL A 429 11.63 -9.16 11.55
CA VAL A 429 10.35 -9.70 12.04
C VAL A 429 10.30 -11.21 11.77
N TRP A 430 10.53 -11.65 10.55
CA TRP A 430 10.52 -13.08 10.20
C TRP A 430 11.42 -13.91 11.09
N ALA A 431 12.64 -13.45 11.33
CA ALA A 431 13.62 -14.13 12.18
C ALA A 431 13.12 -14.44 13.60
N ASN A 432 12.26 -13.56 14.13
CA ASN A 432 11.75 -13.59 15.49
C ASN A 432 10.26 -14.00 15.60
N PHE A 433 9.61 -14.37 14.48
CA PHE A 433 8.18 -14.63 14.44
C PHE A 433 7.85 -16.08 14.79
N THR A 434 7.36 -16.31 16.01
CA THR A 434 7.05 -17.64 16.56
C THR A 434 5.59 -17.85 16.93
N SER A 435 4.75 -16.85 16.67
CA SER A 435 3.36 -16.87 17.10
C SER A 435 2.40 -16.64 15.95
N PRO A 436 2.44 -17.47 14.88
CA PRO A 436 1.49 -17.35 13.80
C PRO A 436 0.08 -17.55 14.33
N THR A 437 -0.80 -16.61 14.03
CA THR A 437 -2.20 -16.64 14.43
C THR A 437 -3.09 -16.59 13.19
N ARG A 438 -4.33 -17.02 13.33
CA ARG A 438 -5.35 -16.90 12.28
C ARG A 438 -6.18 -15.62 12.40
N SER A 439 -6.08 -14.90 13.52
CA SER A 439 -6.87 -13.69 13.76
C SER A 439 -6.03 -12.44 13.62
N MET A 440 -6.44 -11.53 12.74
CA MET A 440 -5.86 -10.19 12.66
C MET A 440 -6.13 -9.35 13.92
N TYR A 441 -7.17 -9.68 14.69
CA TYR A 441 -7.54 -8.95 15.90
C TYR A 441 -6.68 -9.31 17.11
N GLU A 442 -6.03 -10.47 17.08
CA GLU A 442 -5.21 -11.00 18.17
C GLU A 442 -3.88 -11.57 17.63
N PRO A 443 -3.00 -10.75 17.06
CA PRO A 443 -1.77 -11.24 16.43
C PRO A 443 -0.72 -11.77 17.41
N HIS A 444 -0.82 -11.46 18.70
CA HIS A 444 0.06 -11.92 19.78
C HIS A 444 1.56 -12.08 19.42
N PRO A 445 2.20 -11.07 18.85
CA PRO A 445 3.62 -11.16 18.52
C PRO A 445 4.48 -11.22 19.80
N SER A 446 5.68 -11.79 19.70
CA SER A 446 6.67 -11.73 20.76
C SER A 446 7.03 -10.27 21.09
N ASP A 447 7.55 -10.03 22.32
CA ASP A 447 7.98 -8.68 22.71
C ASP A 447 9.04 -8.10 21.78
N ARG A 448 9.90 -8.95 21.21
CA ARG A 448 10.92 -8.56 20.23
C ARG A 448 10.27 -8.09 18.93
N VAL A 449 9.35 -8.84 18.40
CA VAL A 449 8.64 -8.50 17.15
C VAL A 449 7.84 -7.21 17.33
N ARG A 450 7.11 -7.10 18.45
CA ARG A 450 6.34 -5.88 18.78
C ARG A 450 7.24 -4.66 18.86
N PHE A 451 8.40 -4.78 19.52
CA PHE A 451 9.36 -3.68 19.66
C PHE A 451 9.87 -3.22 18.28
N ILE A 452 10.22 -4.15 17.38
CA ILE A 452 10.68 -3.83 16.00
C ILE A 452 9.58 -3.11 15.25
N ASP A 453 8.36 -3.65 15.26
CA ASP A 453 7.20 -3.13 14.54
C ASP A 453 6.83 -1.71 14.99
N GLU A 454 6.58 -1.52 16.30
CA GLU A 454 6.22 -0.21 16.88
C GLU A 454 7.34 0.82 16.69
N SER A 455 8.60 0.41 16.85
CA SER A 455 9.74 1.32 16.69
C SER A 455 9.92 1.75 15.25
N PHE A 456 9.72 0.86 14.27
CA PHE A 456 9.74 1.20 12.85
C PHE A 456 8.63 2.21 12.50
N ALA A 457 7.39 1.95 12.96
CA ALA A 457 6.27 2.86 12.76
C ALA A 457 6.55 4.24 13.38
N ASN A 458 7.03 4.28 14.62
CA ASN A 458 7.35 5.55 15.31
C ASN A 458 8.45 6.33 14.62
N LEU A 459 9.51 5.67 14.14
CA LEU A 459 10.58 6.29 13.37
C LEU A 459 10.03 6.92 12.08
N CYS A 460 9.24 6.17 11.33
CA CYS A 460 8.64 6.64 10.09
C CYS A 460 7.69 7.83 10.34
N ARG A 461 6.88 7.76 11.39
CA ARG A 461 5.99 8.86 11.82
C ARG A 461 6.77 10.12 12.18
N GLU A 462 7.86 9.99 12.96
CA GLU A 462 8.72 11.11 13.33
C GLU A 462 9.28 11.84 12.12
N LEU A 463 9.78 11.09 11.13
CA LEU A 463 10.31 11.67 9.90
C LEU A 463 9.24 12.48 9.14
N ILE A 464 8.04 11.92 8.94
CA ILE A 464 6.93 12.59 8.26
C ILE A 464 6.50 13.85 9.01
N GLN A 465 6.29 13.75 10.32
CA GLN A 465 5.83 14.85 11.16
C GLN A 465 6.83 16.00 11.24
N HIS A 466 8.08 15.75 10.91
CA HIS A 466 9.13 16.74 10.83
C HIS A 466 9.58 17.07 9.41
N GLN A 467 8.71 16.89 8.42
CA GLN A 467 8.92 17.23 7.00
C GLN A 467 10.23 16.63 6.41
N VAL A 468 10.61 15.44 6.84
CA VAL A 468 11.67 14.66 6.23
C VAL A 468 11.06 13.74 5.20
N GLU A 469 11.35 13.98 3.92
CA GLU A 469 10.88 13.14 2.83
C GLU A 469 11.79 11.93 2.64
N TYR A 470 11.21 10.72 2.64
CA TYR A 470 11.94 9.46 2.52
C TYR A 470 11.17 8.44 1.67
N ASP A 471 11.86 7.41 1.22
CA ASP A 471 11.27 6.16 0.75
C ASP A 471 11.60 5.04 1.74
N ILE A 472 10.66 4.12 1.92
CA ILE A 472 10.92 2.83 2.56
C ILE A 472 11.55 1.94 1.50
N VAL A 473 12.66 1.27 1.84
CA VAL A 473 13.43 0.47 0.88
C VAL A 473 13.61 -0.94 1.42
N ASP A 474 13.17 -1.92 0.67
CA ASP A 474 13.31 -3.32 1.03
C ASP A 474 14.76 -3.83 0.82
N GLU A 475 15.08 -4.93 1.48
CA GLU A 475 16.43 -5.51 1.44
C GLU A 475 16.87 -5.93 0.03
N ARG A 476 15.95 -6.43 -0.81
CA ARG A 476 16.28 -6.83 -2.19
C ARG A 476 16.68 -5.64 -3.06
N SER A 477 15.95 -4.53 -2.92
CA SER A 477 16.27 -3.27 -3.62
C SER A 477 17.62 -2.71 -3.15
N LEU A 478 17.90 -2.75 -1.84
CA LEU A 478 19.18 -2.33 -1.28
C LEU A 478 20.34 -3.23 -1.74
N ALA A 479 20.16 -4.55 -1.73
CA ALA A 479 21.17 -5.50 -2.18
C ALA A 479 21.54 -5.32 -3.67
N ALA A 480 20.61 -4.83 -4.49
CA ALA A 480 20.80 -4.55 -5.91
C ALA A 480 21.27 -3.11 -6.19
N ALA A 481 21.34 -2.26 -5.17
CA ALA A 481 21.68 -0.84 -5.34
C ALA A 481 23.14 -0.63 -5.77
N ARG A 482 23.36 0.43 -6.56
CA ARG A 482 24.70 0.91 -6.92
C ARG A 482 25.11 2.02 -5.95
N VAL A 483 26.41 2.07 -5.66
CA VAL A 483 27.02 3.16 -4.89
C VAL A 483 27.78 4.05 -5.86
N GLU A 484 27.36 5.31 -5.98
CA GLU A 484 27.96 6.31 -6.88
C GLU A 484 28.42 7.52 -6.05
N GLY A 485 29.73 7.54 -5.72
CA GLY A 485 30.27 8.51 -4.78
C GLY A 485 29.59 8.39 -3.41
N LYS A 486 29.00 9.48 -2.93
CA LYS A 486 28.28 9.54 -1.63
C LYS A 486 26.80 9.23 -1.74
N THR A 487 26.33 8.68 -2.86
CA THR A 487 24.93 8.37 -3.12
C THR A 487 24.72 6.88 -3.32
N LEU A 488 23.59 6.41 -2.83
CA LEU A 488 23.05 5.08 -3.09
C LEU A 488 21.99 5.20 -4.17
N VAL A 489 22.14 4.47 -5.27
CA VAL A 489 21.25 4.56 -6.45
C VAL A 489 20.45 3.28 -6.60
N ILE A 490 19.11 3.42 -6.61
CA ILE A 490 18.15 2.33 -6.84
C ILE A 490 17.24 2.75 -8.00
N GLY A 491 17.32 2.04 -9.13
CA GLY A 491 16.65 2.47 -10.35
C GLY A 491 17.08 3.88 -10.77
N GLU A 492 16.14 4.79 -10.84
CA GLU A 492 16.35 6.22 -11.16
C GLU A 492 16.49 7.11 -9.91
N HIS A 493 16.46 6.53 -8.71
CA HIS A 493 16.41 7.27 -7.44
C HIS A 493 17.76 7.25 -6.72
N SER A 494 18.12 8.39 -6.14
CA SER A 494 19.39 8.58 -5.44
C SER A 494 19.15 8.99 -3.99
N TYR A 495 19.81 8.29 -3.07
CA TYR A 495 19.72 8.52 -1.63
C TYR A 495 21.07 8.90 -1.05
N GLU A 496 21.10 9.89 -0.17
CA GLU A 496 22.31 10.38 0.52
C GLU A 496 22.37 9.90 1.96
N VAL A 497 21.21 9.48 2.48
CA VAL A 497 21.05 8.96 3.83
C VAL A 497 20.36 7.61 3.78
N VAL A 498 20.90 6.64 4.52
CA VAL A 498 20.25 5.36 4.84
C VAL A 498 20.01 5.32 6.34
N VAL A 499 18.76 5.03 6.73
CA VAL A 499 18.37 4.80 8.12
C VAL A 499 18.10 3.32 8.33
N ILE A 500 18.87 2.70 9.22
CA ILE A 500 18.64 1.34 9.70
C ILE A 500 17.76 1.45 10.95
N PRO A 501 16.47 1.07 10.89
CA PRO A 501 15.57 1.15 12.03
C PRO A 501 15.98 0.14 13.12
N PRO A 502 15.32 0.14 14.29
CA PRO A 502 15.49 -0.92 15.27
C PRO A 502 15.21 -2.29 14.67
N MET A 503 16.25 -3.11 14.56
CA MET A 503 16.22 -4.46 14.01
C MET A 503 17.45 -5.24 14.46
N ASP A 504 17.37 -6.56 14.52
CA ASP A 504 18.50 -7.41 14.96
C ASP A 504 19.07 -8.33 13.87
N THR A 505 18.28 -8.61 12.84
CA THR A 505 18.62 -9.54 11.75
C THR A 505 18.54 -8.85 10.40
N ILE A 506 19.52 -9.09 9.54
CA ILE A 506 19.63 -8.54 8.18
C ILE A 506 20.30 -9.56 7.25
N ARG A 507 20.06 -9.44 5.95
CA ARG A 507 20.80 -10.21 4.94
C ARG A 507 22.22 -9.66 4.76
N VAL A 508 23.18 -10.57 4.63
CA VAL A 508 24.62 -10.23 4.42
C VAL A 508 24.78 -9.26 3.25
N ARG A 509 24.19 -9.58 2.10
CA ARG A 509 24.34 -8.77 0.87
C ARG A 509 23.76 -7.36 1.00
N THR A 510 22.67 -7.21 1.74
CA THR A 510 22.09 -5.89 2.04
C THR A 510 23.06 -5.04 2.86
N LEU A 511 23.62 -5.63 3.91
CA LEU A 511 24.57 -4.93 4.77
C LEU A 511 25.89 -4.63 4.07
N GLU A 512 26.39 -5.51 3.20
CA GLU A 512 27.55 -5.25 2.35
C GLU A 512 27.35 -3.99 1.50
N THR A 513 26.17 -3.81 0.92
CA THR A 513 25.88 -2.62 0.12
C THR A 513 25.83 -1.36 0.98
N ILE A 514 25.17 -1.41 2.15
CA ILE A 514 25.12 -0.28 3.09
C ILE A 514 26.52 0.04 3.62
N HIS A 515 27.33 -0.97 3.93
CA HIS A 515 28.71 -0.79 4.37
C HIS A 515 29.57 -0.12 3.29
N ARG A 516 29.48 -0.58 2.03
CA ARG A 516 30.16 0.03 0.89
C ARG A 516 29.71 1.49 0.71
N PHE A 517 28.42 1.80 0.81
CA PHE A 517 27.89 3.16 0.78
C PHE A 517 28.50 4.04 1.88
N ALA A 518 28.55 3.56 3.13
CA ALA A 518 29.22 4.26 4.22
C ALA A 518 30.74 4.48 3.97
N GLN A 519 31.41 3.48 3.39
CA GLN A 519 32.85 3.60 3.03
C GLN A 519 33.11 4.69 2.00
N HIS A 520 32.18 4.95 1.09
CA HIS A 520 32.28 6.03 0.08
C HIS A 520 31.80 7.39 0.59
N GLY A 521 31.48 7.49 1.90
CA GLY A 521 31.09 8.76 2.54
C GLY A 521 29.60 9.06 2.53
N GLY A 522 28.77 8.07 2.20
CA GLY A 522 27.34 8.12 2.41
C GLY A 522 26.97 8.12 3.89
N SER A 523 25.88 8.75 4.26
CA SER A 523 25.46 8.85 5.67
C SER A 523 24.56 7.68 6.07
N VAL A 524 24.94 6.94 7.11
CA VAL A 524 24.17 5.84 7.66
C VAL A 524 23.86 6.12 9.12
N PHE A 525 22.57 6.07 9.49
CA PHE A 525 22.11 6.16 10.88
C PHE A 525 21.53 4.84 11.31
N ALA A 526 22.03 4.30 12.43
CA ALA A 526 21.54 3.04 13.00
C ALA A 526 21.15 3.25 14.46
N TYR A 527 20.06 2.62 14.86
CA TYR A 527 19.57 2.63 16.23
C TYR A 527 20.39 1.71 17.14
N PRO A 528 20.32 1.85 18.47
CA PRO A 528 21.02 0.96 19.41
C PRO A 528 20.69 -0.53 19.20
N LEU A 529 19.43 -0.86 18.92
CA LEU A 529 19.09 -2.18 18.38
C LEU A 529 19.39 -2.16 16.88
N HIS A 530 20.57 -2.59 16.52
CA HIS A 530 21.02 -2.71 15.13
C HIS A 530 21.40 -4.15 14.79
N PRO A 531 21.52 -4.52 13.52
CA PRO A 531 21.79 -5.89 13.11
C PRO A 531 23.03 -6.50 13.80
N GLN A 532 22.83 -7.67 14.40
CA GLN A 532 23.84 -8.52 15.02
C GLN A 532 23.88 -9.90 14.37
N PHE A 533 22.83 -10.24 13.63
CA PHE A 533 22.56 -11.56 13.12
C PHE A 533 22.33 -11.55 11.62
N ALA A 534 22.83 -12.59 10.95
CA ALA A 534 22.57 -12.84 9.54
C ALA A 534 21.30 -13.66 9.34
N ALA A 535 20.47 -13.28 8.37
CA ALA A 535 19.33 -14.10 7.97
C ALA A 535 19.74 -15.46 7.40
N GLU A 536 20.95 -15.55 6.85
CA GLU A 536 21.51 -16.75 6.22
C GLU A 536 21.97 -17.82 7.22
N GLY A 537 22.20 -17.47 8.49
CA GLY A 537 22.58 -18.41 9.56
C GLY A 537 23.68 -17.88 10.47
N VAL A 538 23.89 -18.60 11.57
CA VAL A 538 24.81 -18.19 12.66
C VAL A 538 26.27 -18.09 12.22
N GLU A 539 26.67 -18.83 11.21
CA GLU A 539 28.03 -18.82 10.64
C GLU A 539 28.39 -17.47 9.99
N LYS A 540 27.39 -16.64 9.66
CA LYS A 540 27.55 -15.31 9.08
C LYS A 540 27.43 -14.17 10.08
N ASP A 541 27.08 -14.43 11.34
CA ASP A 541 26.88 -13.40 12.36
C ASP A 541 28.16 -12.57 12.61
N GLY A 542 29.33 -13.20 12.50
CA GLY A 542 30.61 -12.52 12.61
C GLY A 542 30.82 -11.44 11.54
N ASP A 543 30.39 -11.70 10.32
CA ASP A 543 30.47 -10.75 9.21
C ASP A 543 29.53 -9.55 9.44
N ILE A 544 28.31 -9.81 9.89
CA ILE A 544 27.33 -8.75 10.25
C ILE A 544 27.89 -7.83 11.32
N LYS A 545 28.35 -8.40 12.44
CA LYS A 545 28.94 -7.63 13.57
C LYS A 545 30.11 -6.77 13.13
N LYS A 546 31.02 -7.33 12.31
CA LYS A 546 32.17 -6.60 11.79
C LYS A 546 31.78 -5.43 10.89
N MET A 547 30.86 -5.64 9.97
CA MET A 547 30.38 -4.59 9.07
C MET A 547 29.60 -3.50 9.84
N MET A 548 28.72 -3.87 10.77
CA MET A 548 28.02 -2.90 11.61
C MET A 548 28.96 -2.07 12.48
N ALA A 549 29.94 -2.70 13.10
CA ALA A 549 30.96 -1.97 13.87
C ALA A 549 31.72 -0.95 12.99
N ALA A 550 32.07 -1.33 11.75
CA ALA A 550 32.72 -0.43 10.80
C ALA A 550 31.81 0.73 10.36
N ILE A 551 30.51 0.48 10.15
CA ILE A 551 29.52 1.52 9.82
C ILE A 551 29.39 2.51 11.00
N ILE A 552 29.23 2.01 12.23
CA ILE A 552 29.07 2.82 13.42
C ILE A 552 30.35 3.66 13.69
N ALA A 553 31.53 3.08 13.51
CA ALA A 553 32.80 3.79 13.69
C ALA A 553 33.02 4.93 12.67
N LYS A 554 32.44 4.82 11.47
CA LYS A 554 32.48 5.87 10.43
C LYS A 554 31.34 6.88 10.53
N GLY A 555 30.35 6.61 11.37
CA GLY A 555 29.18 7.48 11.53
C GLY A 555 29.57 8.93 11.85
N PRO A 556 28.72 9.89 11.52
CA PRO A 556 28.99 11.30 11.79
C PRO A 556 29.09 11.50 13.31
N GLU A 557 30.30 11.60 13.81
CA GLU A 557 30.61 11.90 15.22
C GLU A 557 30.27 10.80 16.24
N GLY A 558 30.67 9.55 15.96
CA GLY A 558 30.71 8.50 16.98
C GLY A 558 29.37 8.00 17.49
N GLY A 559 28.62 7.31 16.66
CA GLY A 559 27.43 6.55 17.04
C GLY A 559 26.29 7.43 17.55
N VAL A 560 25.28 7.59 16.73
CA VAL A 560 24.08 8.30 17.14
C VAL A 560 23.32 7.46 18.14
N ASN A 561 23.08 7.99 19.34
CA ASN A 561 22.11 7.44 20.26
C ASN A 561 20.75 8.14 20.00
N PRO A 562 19.79 7.51 19.27
CA PRO A 562 18.48 8.11 19.02
C PRO A 562 17.66 8.32 20.31
N GLN A 563 18.04 7.70 21.41
CA GLN A 563 17.44 7.97 22.71
C GLN A 563 17.75 9.39 23.21
N THR A 564 18.83 10.00 22.73
CA THR A 564 19.24 11.35 23.12
C THR A 564 19.05 12.38 22.02
N THR A 565 18.99 11.95 20.74
CA THR A 565 18.84 12.85 19.60
C THR A 565 17.81 12.26 18.62
N PRO A 566 16.65 12.89 18.46
CA PRO A 566 15.62 12.42 17.52
C PRO A 566 16.17 12.26 16.09
N ILE A 567 15.71 11.22 15.39
CA ILE A 567 16.25 10.84 14.06
C ILE A 567 16.09 11.95 13.04
N HIS A 568 15.00 12.71 13.08
CA HIS A 568 14.78 13.80 12.13
C HIS A 568 15.87 14.89 12.21
N TYR A 569 16.43 15.22 13.39
CA TYR A 569 17.54 16.15 13.49
C TYR A 569 18.79 15.62 12.79
N LEU A 570 19.06 14.33 12.92
CA LEU A 570 20.22 13.69 12.35
C LEU A 570 20.13 13.65 10.83
N VAL A 571 18.99 13.21 10.31
CA VAL A 571 18.75 13.21 8.87
C VAL A 571 18.82 14.63 8.31
N ARG A 572 18.18 15.60 8.96
CA ARG A 572 18.20 17.02 8.54
C ARG A 572 19.57 17.65 8.57
N SER A 573 20.49 17.17 9.41
CA SER A 573 21.88 17.64 9.42
C SER A 573 22.64 17.23 8.15
N ARG A 574 22.22 16.18 7.46
CA ARG A 574 22.85 15.67 6.24
C ARG A 574 22.06 16.02 4.98
N VAL A 575 20.74 15.91 5.05
CA VAL A 575 19.80 16.30 4.01
C VAL A 575 18.89 17.37 4.58
N PRO A 576 19.30 18.64 4.56
CA PRO A 576 18.48 19.73 5.06
C PRO A 576 17.15 19.79 4.30
N PRO A 577 16.01 19.96 5.00
CA PRO A 577 14.72 20.05 4.35
C PRO A 577 14.67 21.22 3.39
N LEU A 578 13.96 21.04 2.29
CA LEU A 578 13.73 22.09 1.30
C LEU A 578 12.65 23.10 1.76
N CYS A 579 11.80 22.72 2.71
CA CYS A 579 10.85 23.58 3.40
C CYS A 579 11.03 23.46 4.90
N HIS A 580 11.13 24.57 5.60
CA HIS A 580 11.20 24.63 7.06
C HIS A 580 10.09 25.51 7.63
N LEU A 581 9.38 25.00 8.63
CA LEU A 581 8.24 25.63 9.28
C LEU A 581 8.67 26.26 10.62
N THR A 582 8.22 27.48 10.86
CA THR A 582 8.39 28.20 12.14
C THR A 582 7.07 28.84 12.56
N PRO A 583 6.43 28.43 13.68
CA PRO A 583 6.84 27.33 14.55
C PRO A 583 6.80 25.96 13.87
N SER A 584 7.52 24.98 14.37
CA SER A 584 7.42 23.61 13.90
C SER A 584 6.01 23.05 14.13
N SER A 585 5.55 22.20 13.24
CA SER A 585 4.24 21.53 13.33
C SER A 585 4.34 20.07 12.93
N THR A 586 3.75 19.20 13.72
CA THR A 586 3.62 17.76 13.44
C THR A 586 2.37 17.44 12.61
N HIS A 587 1.52 18.44 12.37
CA HIS A 587 0.24 18.29 11.66
C HIS A 587 0.32 18.80 10.20
N VAL A 588 1.36 19.56 9.87
CA VAL A 588 1.55 20.09 8.53
C VAL A 588 2.54 19.22 7.78
N LEU A 589 2.06 18.50 6.78
CA LEU A 589 2.91 17.76 5.85
C LEU A 589 3.43 18.69 4.76
N CYS A 590 4.63 18.39 4.29
CA CYS A 590 5.21 19.08 3.13
C CYS A 590 5.76 18.04 2.16
N THR A 591 5.32 18.13 0.91
CA THR A 591 5.82 17.31 -0.20
C THR A 591 6.48 18.21 -1.23
N THR A 592 7.71 17.90 -1.58
CA THR A 592 8.48 18.64 -2.57
C THR A 592 8.54 17.87 -3.87
N ILE A 593 8.20 18.53 -4.96
CA ILE A 593 8.35 18.01 -6.31
C ILE A 593 9.25 18.90 -7.15
N SER A 594 9.98 18.29 -8.06
CA SER A 594 10.80 18.99 -9.05
C SER A 594 10.24 18.74 -10.45
N SER A 595 9.92 19.81 -11.17
CA SER A 595 9.50 19.76 -12.56
C SER A 595 10.27 20.78 -13.38
N LYS A 596 10.95 20.33 -14.45
CA LYS A 596 11.74 21.20 -15.35
C LYS A 596 12.74 22.12 -14.61
N GLY A 597 13.34 21.58 -13.53
CA GLY A 597 14.32 22.32 -12.73
C GLY A 597 13.74 23.32 -11.73
N LYS A 598 12.41 23.42 -11.62
CA LYS A 598 11.72 24.23 -10.61
C LYS A 598 11.17 23.37 -9.50
N LEU A 599 11.14 23.91 -8.28
CA LEU A 599 10.56 23.25 -7.12
C LEU A 599 9.14 23.76 -6.87
N SER A 600 8.27 22.85 -6.50
CA SER A 600 6.92 23.12 -6.02
C SER A 600 6.72 22.40 -4.69
N PHE A 601 6.03 23.05 -3.77
CA PHE A 601 5.82 22.55 -2.42
C PHE A 601 4.34 22.42 -2.16
N PHE A 602 3.89 21.21 -1.87
CA PHE A 602 2.51 20.93 -1.47
C PHE A 602 2.46 20.78 0.04
N LEU A 603 1.70 21.63 0.70
CA LEU A 603 1.52 21.61 2.15
C LEU A 603 0.08 21.26 2.49
N VAL A 604 -0.09 20.36 3.46
CA VAL A 604 -1.40 19.90 3.94
C VAL A 604 -1.43 20.01 5.46
N ASN A 605 -2.38 20.75 5.99
CA ASN A 605 -2.68 20.82 7.42
C ASN A 605 -3.72 19.74 7.78
N GLY A 606 -3.27 18.63 8.33
CA GLY A 606 -4.08 17.48 8.73
C GLY A 606 -4.82 17.65 10.07
N SER A 607 -4.99 18.86 10.57
CA SER A 607 -5.63 19.10 11.88
C SER A 607 -6.84 20.02 11.78
N SER A 608 -7.68 19.98 12.82
CA SER A 608 -8.82 20.88 13.02
C SER A 608 -8.41 22.30 13.45
N MET A 609 -7.13 22.55 13.69
CA MET A 609 -6.58 23.84 14.04
C MET A 609 -5.91 24.51 12.84
N GLU A 610 -6.04 25.81 12.76
CA GLU A 610 -5.30 26.62 11.80
C GLU A 610 -3.80 26.60 12.12
N TYR A 611 -2.97 26.54 11.11
CA TYR A 611 -1.54 26.75 11.22
C TYR A 611 -1.18 28.12 10.64
N SER A 612 -0.64 29.01 11.45
CA SER A 612 -0.05 30.29 11.04
C SER A 612 1.42 30.32 11.36
N GLY A 613 2.27 30.63 10.37
CA GLY A 613 3.70 30.63 10.58
C GLY A 613 4.50 31.11 9.38
N SER A 614 5.80 30.99 9.53
CA SER A 614 6.80 31.34 8.52
C SER A 614 7.31 30.07 7.86
N PHE A 615 7.32 30.06 6.55
CA PHE A 615 7.83 28.98 5.71
C PHE A 615 9.13 29.44 5.04
N LEU A 616 10.22 28.76 5.32
CA LEU A 616 11.51 29.00 4.65
C LEU A 616 11.71 27.93 3.58
N PHE A 617 11.62 28.33 2.33
CA PHE A 617 11.82 27.46 1.17
C PHE A 617 13.23 27.64 0.60
N ARG A 618 13.92 26.53 0.38
CA ARG A 618 15.18 26.49 -0.37
C ARG A 618 14.85 26.47 -1.87
N SER A 619 14.48 27.62 -2.37
CA SER A 619 14.09 27.81 -3.76
C SER A 619 14.39 29.26 -4.18
N SER A 620 14.44 29.49 -5.48
CA SER A 620 14.57 30.81 -6.08
C SER A 620 13.39 31.05 -7.03
N GLY A 621 13.11 32.31 -7.34
CA GLY A 621 12.00 32.69 -8.19
C GLY A 621 10.92 33.46 -7.43
N VAL A 622 9.86 33.82 -8.14
CA VAL A 622 8.71 34.53 -7.56
C VAL A 622 7.69 33.50 -7.08
N PRO A 623 7.34 33.51 -5.77
CA PRO A 623 6.39 32.54 -5.25
C PRO A 623 4.95 32.92 -5.60
N VAL A 624 4.19 31.91 -6.01
CA VAL A 624 2.73 31.97 -6.18
C VAL A 624 2.13 30.92 -5.26
N MET A 625 1.13 31.30 -4.49
CA MET A 625 0.34 30.38 -3.69
C MET A 625 -0.90 29.96 -4.50
N LEU A 626 -1.07 28.64 -4.70
CA LEU A 626 -2.24 28.07 -5.35
C LEU A 626 -3.09 27.34 -4.29
N ASP A 627 -4.35 27.74 -4.16
CA ASP A 627 -5.34 27.01 -3.37
C ASP A 627 -5.98 25.89 -4.22
N PRO A 628 -5.69 24.60 -3.94
CA PRO A 628 -6.25 23.53 -4.74
C PRO A 628 -7.76 23.32 -4.51
N ALA A 629 -8.35 23.85 -3.44
CA ALA A 629 -9.78 23.74 -3.20
C ALA A 629 -10.59 24.64 -4.17
N THR A 630 -10.06 25.80 -4.52
CA THR A 630 -10.71 26.76 -5.41
C THR A 630 -10.04 26.86 -6.79
N GLY A 631 -8.75 26.58 -6.87
CA GLY A 631 -7.91 26.81 -8.05
C GLY A 631 -7.40 28.26 -8.15
N GLU A 632 -7.62 29.08 -7.12
CA GLU A 632 -7.14 30.47 -7.11
C GLU A 632 -5.63 30.55 -6.92
N GLU A 633 -4.98 31.36 -7.71
CA GLU A 633 -3.57 31.72 -7.58
C GLU A 633 -3.43 33.10 -6.98
N LYS A 634 -2.51 33.24 -6.02
CA LYS A 634 -2.20 34.52 -5.36
C LYS A 634 -0.70 34.75 -5.30
N HIS A 635 -0.28 35.96 -5.74
CA HIS A 635 1.08 36.38 -5.40
C HIS A 635 1.19 36.63 -3.90
N VAL A 636 2.23 36.10 -3.29
CA VAL A 636 2.45 36.24 -1.86
C VAL A 636 3.68 37.11 -1.59
N GLY A 637 3.57 37.92 -0.56
CA GLY A 637 4.73 38.68 -0.07
C GLY A 637 5.80 37.75 0.42
N CYS A 638 7.03 37.98 0.02
CA CYS A 638 8.14 37.15 0.41
C CYS A 638 9.38 37.97 0.76
N LYS A 639 10.26 37.37 1.59
CA LYS A 639 11.56 37.91 1.96
C LYS A 639 12.66 36.98 1.48
N LYS A 640 13.61 37.51 0.74
CA LYS A 640 14.81 36.75 0.36
C LYS A 640 15.71 36.55 1.58
N VAL A 641 16.13 35.31 1.82
CA VAL A 641 17.00 34.92 2.92
C VAL A 641 18.26 34.28 2.35
N GLY A 642 19.37 35.03 2.36
CA GLY A 642 20.56 34.64 1.63
C GLY A 642 20.32 34.57 0.11
N ASP A 643 21.13 33.77 -0.58
CA ASP A 643 21.08 33.71 -2.05
C ASP A 643 20.14 32.62 -2.59
N THR A 644 19.79 31.64 -1.76
CA THR A 644 19.11 30.42 -2.20
C THR A 644 17.79 30.13 -1.49
N SER A 645 17.30 31.04 -0.64
CA SER A 645 16.10 30.78 0.16
C SER A 645 15.13 31.94 0.15
N ILE A 646 13.85 31.63 0.26
CA ILE A 646 12.75 32.56 0.32
C ILE A 646 11.90 32.25 1.53
N GLN A 647 11.62 33.26 2.35
CA GLN A 647 10.71 33.18 3.49
C GLN A 647 9.35 33.79 3.12
N ILE A 648 8.30 33.08 3.48
CA ILE A 648 6.90 33.48 3.29
C ILE A 648 6.16 33.30 4.62
N ASP A 649 5.47 34.33 5.07
CA ASP A 649 4.54 34.22 6.18
C ASP A 649 3.14 33.94 5.65
N ALA A 650 2.55 32.83 6.06
CA ALA A 650 1.25 32.39 5.57
C ALA A 650 0.47 31.59 6.60
N THR A 651 -0.82 31.44 6.32
CA THR A 651 -1.77 30.67 7.13
C THR A 651 -2.37 29.56 6.29
N ILE A 652 -2.42 28.35 6.85
CA ILE A 652 -3.13 27.19 6.29
C ILE A 652 -4.26 26.84 7.24
N GLY A 653 -5.50 26.99 6.78
CA GLY A 653 -6.70 26.76 7.57
C GLY A 653 -6.84 25.30 8.05
N PRO A 654 -7.83 25.02 8.91
CA PRO A 654 -8.16 23.67 9.34
C PRO A 654 -8.49 22.76 8.15
N TYR A 655 -7.87 21.58 8.09
CA TYR A 655 -8.05 20.59 7.01
C TYR A 655 -7.82 21.16 5.60
N ALA A 656 -7.03 22.22 5.49
CA ALA A 656 -6.73 22.88 4.22
C ALA A 656 -5.36 22.47 3.69
N SER A 657 -5.14 22.73 2.41
CA SER A 657 -3.86 22.54 1.75
C SER A 657 -3.55 23.68 0.79
N THR A 658 -2.30 23.85 0.44
CA THR A 658 -1.85 24.86 -0.50
C THR A 658 -0.60 24.41 -1.24
N PHE A 659 -0.41 24.94 -2.44
CA PHE A 659 0.88 24.87 -3.12
C PHE A 659 1.62 26.21 -3.01
N PHE A 660 2.94 26.10 -2.88
CA PHE A 660 3.84 27.21 -3.20
C PHE A 660 4.63 26.84 -4.45
N LEU A 661 4.34 27.56 -5.54
CA LEU A 661 4.96 27.38 -6.85
C LEU A 661 5.98 28.49 -7.05
N PHE A 662 7.18 28.14 -7.55
CA PHE A 662 8.25 29.11 -7.80
C PHE A 662 8.51 29.21 -9.32
N HIS A 663 8.21 30.39 -9.88
CA HIS A 663 8.30 30.65 -11.33
C HIS A 663 9.62 31.29 -11.74
#